data_e36300aa4cfb418755140bd0f9fe9a40
#
_entry.id   e36300aa4cfb418755140bd0f9fe9a40
#
_cell.length_a   1.000
_cell.length_b   1.000
_cell.length_c   1.000
_cell.angle_alpha   90.00
_cell.angle_beta   90.00
_cell.angle_gamma   90.00
#
_symmetry.space_group_name_H-M   'P 1'
#
loop_
_entity.id
_entity.type
_entity.pdbx_description
1 polymer ?
#
loop_
_entity_poly.entity_id
_entity_poly.type
_entity_poly.pdbx_seq_one_letter_code
_entity_poly.pdbx_strand_id
1 'polypeptide(L)'
;MKPRIFYLFSALLISSFITASCVQKQTEFSVDYEKFTLDNGLEVIFHKDHSDPVVAVALTFHVGSAREIEGRTGFAHLFEHLLFLESENLGKGGLDKMSSRIGGSGANGSTSRDRTNYYQTVPKDALEKMIWAEADKLGYFINTVTEAVLAKEKQVVKNEKRQGVDNAPYGHANYVVGKNMYPAEHPYNWQVIGSLEDLQNATLQDVKDFYNRWYVPNNATLVLAGDFDSEQAKAWIHKYFDEIPRGEEIEPLPDMPANLDKTRKKYYEDNFARLPELRLVWPGVDLYHEDAYALDILTELLADGKNAPLYKVLVEEQELTSNVYMNSGNSELAGEIAFITRAYPNTDLDDVAGAVNEAFMRFEEEGFSQADLDRIKAGIETDFYNGLSSVLGKAFQLAQYNIFAGDPGYINKDIQKTLAVTKEDVMRVYQKYIKGQSFVATSFVPRGGSDLALEGSELAEVVEEEIVQNGEGERFTLPEETTYEKTPSGFDRSVEPPYGENPDLKVPEVWETELANGLDVYGIENYELPLVEFEISVKGGLMLENPDKTGVANLVAELLTKGTANKTPEELEQAIDELGASINIFSGRQAITIRGNSLARYYDETMALVEEMLLEPRWDDREFELAKQSIMSQIAQQSANPNSIATNTFNKLLYGEDHILSFNPIGTTTSIEAITLDDLKSYYMNYISPSVADMHVVGAIDQGQVVASLESLSDRWAAKEVTLPEFETPEQPSASKVYFYDVPDAKQSVLRFGYLAMPETHPDFYPAEVMNYKLGGGGFASRFTQELREGKGYTYGIGSGFSGSDIAGPFVISSGVRTNVTYESAALVKEILEQYPGTFTEEDLENTQSFLLKSNARRFETLGAKLNMLENISAYGWSPDYIKQREEVVKNMTQERIQELARTYANPDKMIWLVVGDAKTQMDRLEQLGFGEPILVNEYFKEGN
;
A
#
# COMPACT_ATOMS: atom_id res chain seq x y z
N MET A 1 58.60 -65.28 -9.56
CA MET A 1 58.73 -64.01 -10.31
C MET A 1 57.41 -63.70 -10.98
N LYS A 2 56.86 -62.60 -10.60
CA LYS A 2 55.56 -61.99 -11.13
C LYS A 2 54.25 -62.74 -10.76
N PRO A 3 53.11 -62.06 -10.37
CA PRO A 3 52.69 -60.67 -10.74
C PRO A 3 52.22 -59.81 -9.56
N ARG A 4 52.60 -58.59 -9.58
CA ARG A 4 52.04 -57.54 -8.65
C ARG A 4 51.87 -56.18 -9.31
N ILE A 5 51.41 -56.14 -10.56
CA ILE A 5 51.22 -54.86 -11.32
C ILE A 5 49.82 -54.67 -11.81
N PHE A 6 48.86 -55.55 -11.53
CA PHE A 6 47.50 -55.44 -12.09
C PHE A 6 46.41 -54.86 -11.16
N TYR A 7 46.78 -54.58 -9.89
CA TYR A 7 45.78 -54.03 -8.95
C TYR A 7 45.87 -52.51 -8.70
N LEU A 8 46.87 -51.81 -9.27
CA LEU A 8 46.98 -50.36 -9.11
C LEU A 8 46.25 -49.50 -10.20
N PHE A 9 45.83 -50.08 -11.28
CA PHE A 9 45.13 -49.39 -12.35
C PHE A 9 43.58 -49.43 -12.21
N SER A 10 43.06 -50.39 -11.45
CA SER A 10 41.64 -50.48 -11.18
C SER A 10 41.15 -49.55 -10.03
N ALA A 11 42.03 -49.09 -9.15
CA ALA A 11 41.71 -48.18 -8.06
C ALA A 11 41.74 -46.71 -8.49
N LEU A 12 42.43 -46.36 -9.59
CA LEU A 12 42.42 -44.99 -10.13
C LEU A 12 41.26 -44.68 -11.09
N LEU A 13 40.55 -45.68 -11.58
CA LEU A 13 39.37 -45.51 -12.45
C LEU A 13 38.06 -45.47 -11.69
N ILE A 14 38.03 -45.85 -10.41
CA ILE A 14 36.85 -45.73 -9.52
C ILE A 14 36.86 -44.42 -8.74
N SER A 15 38.02 -43.76 -8.60
CA SER A 15 38.14 -42.46 -7.93
C SER A 15 37.82 -41.25 -8.83
N SER A 16 37.61 -41.45 -10.14
CA SER A 16 37.30 -40.39 -11.10
C SER A 16 35.80 -40.30 -11.45
N PHE A 17 34.94 -41.06 -10.80
CA PHE A 17 33.50 -41.08 -11.08
C PHE A 17 32.63 -40.57 -9.91
N ILE A 18 33.20 -40.03 -8.83
CA ILE A 18 32.44 -39.54 -7.67
C ILE A 18 32.56 -38.02 -7.50
N THR A 19 33.03 -37.30 -8.50
CA THR A 19 32.97 -35.83 -8.50
C THR A 19 32.34 -35.26 -9.77
N ALA A 20 31.33 -35.92 -10.28
CA ALA A 20 30.32 -35.27 -11.04
C ALA A 20 29.15 -34.94 -10.08
N SER A 21 29.38 -34.04 -9.11
CA SER A 21 28.32 -33.27 -8.52
C SER A 21 27.61 -32.59 -9.67
N CYS A 22 26.36 -32.94 -9.83
CA CYS A 22 25.45 -32.12 -10.61
C CYS A 22 25.53 -30.70 -10.03
N VAL A 23 26.35 -29.84 -10.59
CA VAL A 23 26.08 -28.44 -10.63
C VAL A 23 24.84 -28.39 -11.54
N GLN A 24 23.67 -28.49 -10.94
CA GLN A 24 22.46 -28.04 -11.55
C GLN A 24 22.79 -26.60 -11.98
N LYS A 25 22.93 -26.37 -13.29
CA LYS A 25 22.92 -25.01 -13.79
C LYS A 25 21.63 -24.41 -13.23
N GLN A 26 21.74 -23.53 -12.23
CA GLN A 26 20.68 -22.59 -11.92
C GLN A 26 20.31 -21.98 -13.27
N THR A 27 19.15 -22.27 -13.77
CA THR A 27 18.61 -21.55 -14.94
C THR A 27 18.53 -20.12 -14.47
N GLU A 28 19.35 -19.28 -15.08
CA GLU A 28 19.35 -17.84 -14.84
C GLU A 28 17.91 -17.37 -15.03
N PHE A 29 17.28 -16.84 -13.98
CA PHE A 29 15.91 -16.35 -14.05
C PHE A 29 15.86 -15.23 -15.10
N SER A 30 14.89 -15.29 -16.00
CA SER A 30 14.69 -14.27 -17.01
C SER A 30 13.21 -14.01 -17.23
N VAL A 31 12.85 -12.76 -17.37
CA VAL A 31 11.52 -12.34 -17.81
C VAL A 31 11.52 -12.30 -19.35
N ASP A 32 10.88 -13.29 -19.95
CA ASP A 32 10.75 -13.35 -21.42
C ASP A 32 9.70 -12.34 -21.90
N TYR A 33 9.99 -11.66 -22.99
CA TYR A 33 9.06 -10.70 -23.60
C TYR A 33 9.13 -10.73 -25.13
N GLU A 34 8.05 -10.25 -25.74
CA GLU A 34 8.00 -9.95 -27.18
C GLU A 34 7.65 -8.46 -27.34
N LYS A 35 8.43 -7.71 -28.12
CA LYS A 35 8.20 -6.28 -28.39
C LYS A 35 7.96 -6.05 -29.88
N PHE A 36 6.95 -5.23 -30.21
CA PHE A 36 6.72 -4.71 -31.56
C PHE A 36 6.15 -3.29 -31.49
N THR A 37 6.18 -2.57 -32.62
CA THR A 37 5.70 -1.19 -32.71
C THR A 37 4.70 -1.07 -33.85
N LEU A 38 3.57 -0.42 -33.59
CA LEU A 38 2.55 -0.13 -34.62
C LEU A 38 3.02 1.02 -35.52
N ASP A 39 2.42 1.17 -36.70
CA ASP A 39 2.75 2.23 -37.65
C ASP A 39 2.54 3.65 -37.08
N ASN A 40 1.62 3.81 -36.14
CA ASN A 40 1.37 5.07 -35.43
C ASN A 40 2.36 5.34 -34.30
N GLY A 41 3.30 4.42 -34.05
CA GLY A 41 4.35 4.57 -33.04
C GLY A 41 4.05 3.99 -31.66
N LEU A 42 2.89 3.40 -31.44
CA LEU A 42 2.59 2.72 -30.16
C LEU A 42 3.54 1.52 -30.00
N GLU A 43 4.29 1.50 -28.91
CA GLU A 43 5.11 0.37 -28.52
C GLU A 43 4.28 -0.65 -27.73
N VAL A 44 4.37 -1.92 -28.10
CA VAL A 44 3.63 -3.01 -27.48
C VAL A 44 4.61 -4.07 -26.98
N ILE A 45 4.40 -4.50 -25.72
CA ILE A 45 5.20 -5.54 -25.08
C ILE A 45 4.27 -6.64 -24.58
N PHE A 46 4.60 -7.88 -24.88
CA PHE A 46 3.92 -9.08 -24.40
C PHE A 46 4.83 -9.86 -23.47
N HIS A 47 4.31 -10.23 -22.32
CA HIS A 47 4.87 -11.24 -21.43
C HIS A 47 3.82 -12.31 -21.21
N LYS A 48 4.13 -13.56 -21.61
CA LYS A 48 3.20 -14.70 -21.45
C LYS A 48 3.45 -15.42 -20.14
N ASP A 49 2.41 -15.52 -19.36
CA ASP A 49 2.37 -16.25 -18.11
C ASP A 49 1.03 -17.00 -18.01
N HIS A 50 1.11 -18.33 -17.95
CA HIS A 50 -0.07 -19.19 -17.94
C HIS A 50 -0.35 -19.81 -16.56
N SER A 51 0.28 -19.29 -15.51
CA SER A 51 0.12 -19.74 -14.12
C SER A 51 -1.33 -19.55 -13.65
N ASP A 52 -1.87 -18.36 -13.89
CA ASP A 52 -3.22 -17.97 -13.54
C ASP A 52 -3.99 -17.44 -14.76
N PRO A 53 -5.32 -17.60 -14.81
CA PRO A 53 -6.13 -17.23 -15.99
C PRO A 53 -6.44 -15.72 -16.04
N VAL A 54 -5.44 -14.88 -15.84
CA VAL A 54 -5.53 -13.43 -15.77
C VAL A 54 -4.56 -12.74 -16.72
N VAL A 55 -4.86 -11.49 -17.05
CA VAL A 55 -3.98 -10.65 -17.87
C VAL A 55 -3.95 -9.24 -17.26
N ALA A 56 -2.76 -8.74 -16.99
CA ALA A 56 -2.54 -7.31 -16.74
C ALA A 56 -2.49 -6.56 -18.08
N VAL A 57 -3.27 -5.51 -18.17
CA VAL A 57 -3.26 -4.54 -19.26
C VAL A 57 -2.78 -3.21 -18.70
N ALA A 58 -1.61 -2.75 -19.12
CA ALA A 58 -1.01 -1.52 -18.62
C ALA A 58 -0.63 -0.62 -19.81
N LEU A 59 -1.21 0.57 -19.87
CA LEU A 59 -0.90 1.62 -20.83
C LEU A 59 -0.15 2.74 -20.10
N THR A 60 1.12 2.92 -20.42
CA THR A 60 2.00 3.91 -19.78
C THR A 60 2.39 4.99 -20.79
N PHE A 61 2.18 6.24 -20.40
CA PHE A 61 2.58 7.41 -21.17
C PHE A 61 3.86 8.01 -20.56
N HIS A 62 4.81 8.39 -21.43
CA HIS A 62 6.00 9.11 -21.02
C HIS A 62 5.67 10.60 -20.81
N VAL A 63 4.75 10.84 -19.89
CA VAL A 63 4.29 12.17 -19.45
C VAL A 63 3.92 12.14 -17.99
N GLY A 64 4.55 12.98 -17.21
CA GLY A 64 4.27 13.27 -15.83
C GLY A 64 4.36 14.76 -15.60
N SER A 65 4.47 15.19 -14.35
CA SER A 65 4.54 16.61 -14.00
C SER A 65 5.79 17.30 -14.59
N ALA A 66 6.82 16.57 -14.98
CA ALA A 66 8.01 17.12 -15.65
C ALA A 66 7.73 17.68 -17.05
N ARG A 67 6.62 17.34 -17.66
CA ARG A 67 6.21 17.86 -18.98
C ARG A 67 5.27 19.06 -18.89
N GLU A 68 4.98 19.52 -17.67
CA GLU A 68 4.20 20.71 -17.40
C GLU A 68 5.07 21.97 -17.48
N ILE A 69 4.44 23.12 -17.39
CA ILE A 69 5.13 24.41 -17.38
C ILE A 69 4.72 25.21 -16.15
N GLU A 70 5.58 26.11 -15.70
CA GLU A 70 5.29 27.02 -14.59
C GLU A 70 3.96 27.78 -14.83
N GLY A 71 3.10 27.82 -13.82
CA GLY A 71 1.76 28.41 -13.91
C GLY A 71 0.71 27.50 -14.56
N ARG A 72 1.07 26.25 -14.87
CA ARG A 72 0.21 25.20 -15.44
C ARG A 72 0.60 23.84 -14.86
N THR A 73 0.66 23.74 -13.51
CA THR A 73 1.07 22.52 -12.81
C THR A 73 -0.13 21.68 -12.37
N GLY A 74 0.05 20.37 -12.23
CA GLY A 74 -0.99 19.40 -11.86
C GLY A 74 -1.81 18.85 -13.04
N PHE A 75 -1.40 19.13 -14.28
CA PHE A 75 -2.13 18.70 -15.47
C PHE A 75 -2.00 17.18 -15.72
N ALA A 76 -0.82 16.63 -15.59
CA ALA A 76 -0.61 15.18 -15.76
C ALA A 76 -1.48 14.38 -14.79
N HIS A 77 -1.55 14.80 -13.53
CA HIS A 77 -2.38 14.19 -12.51
C HIS A 77 -3.89 14.44 -12.76
N LEU A 78 -4.27 15.65 -13.19
CA LEU A 78 -5.65 15.92 -13.59
C LEU A 78 -6.08 15.01 -14.76
N PHE A 79 -5.19 14.70 -15.70
CA PHE A 79 -5.46 13.76 -16.78
C PHE A 79 -5.59 12.32 -16.30
N GLU A 80 -4.86 11.91 -15.29
CA GLU A 80 -5.09 10.61 -14.65
C GLU A 80 -6.56 10.47 -14.26
N HIS A 81 -7.14 11.49 -13.62
CA HIS A 81 -8.55 11.49 -13.24
C HIS A 81 -9.50 11.53 -14.44
N LEU A 82 -9.26 12.47 -15.36
CA LEU A 82 -10.18 12.70 -16.49
C LEU A 82 -10.37 11.47 -17.38
N LEU A 83 -9.30 10.68 -17.63
CA LEU A 83 -9.34 9.51 -18.51
C LEU A 83 -10.17 8.34 -17.97
N PHE A 84 -10.58 8.38 -16.71
CA PHE A 84 -11.52 7.40 -16.14
C PHE A 84 -13.01 7.74 -16.39
N LEU A 85 -13.36 8.99 -16.69
CA LEU A 85 -14.74 9.47 -16.63
C LEU A 85 -15.59 9.06 -17.83
N GLU A 86 -15.18 9.42 -19.04
CA GLU A 86 -15.97 9.22 -20.25
C GLU A 86 -15.03 9.12 -21.46
N SER A 87 -15.39 8.29 -22.43
CA SER A 87 -14.87 8.35 -23.80
C SER A 87 -16.02 8.21 -24.79
N GLU A 88 -15.77 8.56 -26.06
CA GLU A 88 -16.83 8.70 -27.08
C GLU A 88 -17.65 7.42 -27.32
N ASN A 89 -17.07 6.25 -27.08
CA ASN A 89 -17.69 4.97 -27.38
C ASN A 89 -18.01 4.15 -26.12
N LEU A 90 -17.23 4.27 -25.04
CA LEU A 90 -17.60 3.75 -23.72
C LEU A 90 -18.78 4.53 -23.13
N GLY A 91 -18.85 5.83 -23.40
CA GLY A 91 -19.85 6.73 -22.86
C GLY A 91 -19.60 7.10 -21.38
N LYS A 92 -20.48 7.93 -20.83
CA LYS A 92 -20.37 8.44 -19.46
C LYS A 92 -20.39 7.33 -18.43
N GLY A 93 -19.31 7.26 -17.61
CA GLY A 93 -19.13 6.19 -16.64
C GLY A 93 -19.04 4.80 -17.26
N GLY A 94 -18.74 4.70 -18.56
CA GLY A 94 -18.72 3.43 -19.29
C GLY A 94 -17.61 2.49 -18.82
N LEU A 95 -16.45 3.01 -18.49
CA LEU A 95 -15.35 2.24 -17.92
C LEU A 95 -15.73 1.67 -16.55
N ASP A 96 -16.33 2.45 -15.67
CA ASP A 96 -16.79 1.98 -14.36
C ASP A 96 -17.88 0.92 -14.48
N LYS A 97 -18.84 1.14 -15.38
CA LYS A 97 -19.89 0.15 -15.68
C LYS A 97 -19.30 -1.16 -16.21
N MET A 98 -18.28 -1.09 -17.05
CA MET A 98 -17.59 -2.27 -17.55
C MET A 98 -16.80 -2.94 -16.42
N SER A 99 -15.97 -2.20 -15.68
CA SER A 99 -15.17 -2.70 -14.56
C SER A 99 -16.02 -3.37 -13.49
N SER A 100 -17.25 -2.86 -13.27
CA SER A 100 -18.21 -3.41 -12.28
C SER A 100 -18.72 -4.81 -12.61
N ARG A 101 -18.45 -5.37 -13.78
CA ARG A 101 -18.98 -6.67 -14.19
C ARG A 101 -17.94 -7.61 -14.81
N ILE A 102 -16.73 -7.12 -15.18
CA ILE A 102 -15.71 -7.97 -15.81
C ILE A 102 -14.85 -8.76 -14.83
N GLY A 103 -14.97 -8.51 -13.52
CA GLY A 103 -14.19 -9.19 -12.48
C GLY A 103 -12.72 -8.78 -12.39
N GLY A 104 -12.34 -7.65 -12.98
CA GLY A 104 -11.00 -7.09 -12.90
C GLY A 104 -10.65 -6.49 -11.53
N SER A 105 -9.39 -6.05 -11.36
CA SER A 105 -8.91 -5.41 -10.12
C SER A 105 -9.53 -4.03 -9.85
N GLY A 106 -10.36 -3.53 -10.75
CA GLY A 106 -10.73 -2.13 -10.86
C GLY A 106 -9.73 -1.37 -11.73
N ALA A 107 -10.23 -0.47 -12.57
CA ALA A 107 -9.38 0.42 -13.33
C ALA A 107 -8.66 1.37 -12.36
N ASN A 108 -7.35 1.56 -12.56
CA ASN A 108 -6.53 2.42 -11.72
C ASN A 108 -5.47 3.12 -12.55
N GLY A 109 -4.87 4.17 -12.00
CA GLY A 109 -3.78 4.92 -12.58
C GLY A 109 -2.83 5.44 -11.53
N SER A 110 -1.69 5.91 -11.96
CA SER A 110 -0.77 6.66 -11.13
C SER A 110 0.05 7.64 -11.96
N THR A 111 0.33 8.79 -11.39
CA THR A 111 1.16 9.84 -11.99
C THR A 111 2.40 10.06 -11.15
N SER A 112 3.56 10.12 -11.80
CA SER A 112 4.82 10.52 -11.21
C SER A 112 5.34 11.83 -11.84
N ARG A 113 6.56 12.21 -11.50
CA ARG A 113 7.26 13.31 -12.18
C ARG A 113 7.40 13.03 -13.69
N ASP A 114 7.59 11.76 -14.09
CA ASP A 114 8.07 11.41 -15.42
C ASP A 114 7.11 10.57 -16.26
N ARG A 115 6.11 9.92 -15.62
CA ARG A 115 5.15 9.06 -16.32
C ARG A 115 3.76 9.13 -15.71
N THR A 116 2.76 8.79 -16.55
CA THR A 116 1.39 8.47 -16.11
C THR A 116 1.00 7.12 -16.68
N ASN A 117 0.49 6.22 -15.86
CA ASN A 117 0.02 4.91 -16.32
C ASN A 117 -1.44 4.66 -15.95
N TYR A 118 -2.07 3.80 -16.75
CA TYR A 118 -3.42 3.29 -16.57
C TYR A 118 -3.37 1.79 -16.66
N TYR A 119 -4.00 1.10 -15.74
CA TYR A 119 -3.88 -0.35 -15.66
C TYR A 119 -5.06 -1.04 -15.02
N GLN A 120 -5.24 -2.30 -15.40
CA GLN A 120 -6.17 -3.21 -14.76
C GLN A 120 -5.72 -4.65 -15.00
N THR A 121 -5.78 -5.50 -13.98
CA THR A 121 -5.66 -6.95 -14.15
C THR A 121 -7.07 -7.52 -14.31
N VAL A 122 -7.30 -8.25 -15.39
CA VAL A 122 -8.61 -8.80 -15.74
C VAL A 122 -8.54 -10.31 -15.96
N PRO A 123 -9.65 -11.05 -15.76
CA PRO A 123 -9.76 -12.42 -16.26
C PRO A 123 -9.51 -12.46 -17.78
N LYS A 124 -8.86 -13.50 -18.27
CA LYS A 124 -8.45 -13.59 -19.68
C LYS A 124 -9.61 -13.49 -20.69
N ASP A 125 -10.82 -13.85 -20.29
CA ASP A 125 -12.02 -13.72 -21.13
C ASP A 125 -12.47 -12.26 -21.32
N ALA A 126 -11.97 -11.32 -20.52
CA ALA A 126 -12.26 -9.90 -20.65
C ALA A 126 -11.16 -9.11 -21.39
N LEU A 127 -10.08 -9.75 -21.87
CA LEU A 127 -8.93 -9.08 -22.46
C LEU A 127 -9.29 -8.21 -23.67
N GLU A 128 -10.10 -8.70 -24.62
CA GLU A 128 -10.51 -7.89 -25.80
C GLU A 128 -11.25 -6.61 -25.36
N LYS A 129 -12.10 -6.71 -24.32
CA LYS A 129 -12.82 -5.56 -23.77
C LYS A 129 -11.85 -4.48 -23.22
N MET A 130 -10.79 -4.93 -22.51
CA MET A 130 -9.80 -3.99 -21.98
C MET A 130 -8.96 -3.36 -23.07
N ILE A 131 -8.49 -4.09 -24.06
CA ILE A 131 -7.76 -3.56 -25.21
C ILE A 131 -8.61 -2.52 -25.95
N TRP A 132 -9.90 -2.81 -26.16
CA TRP A 132 -10.84 -1.86 -26.74
C TRP A 132 -11.01 -0.60 -25.89
N ALA A 133 -11.17 -0.74 -24.58
CA ALA A 133 -11.35 0.38 -23.65
C ALA A 133 -10.10 1.28 -23.59
N GLU A 134 -8.90 0.69 -23.51
CA GLU A 134 -7.65 1.46 -23.51
C GLU A 134 -7.44 2.21 -24.83
N ALA A 135 -7.79 1.60 -25.96
CA ALA A 135 -7.75 2.27 -27.26
C ALA A 135 -8.77 3.43 -27.34
N ASP A 136 -9.95 3.27 -26.74
CA ASP A 136 -10.97 4.34 -26.71
C ASP A 136 -10.52 5.52 -25.82
N LYS A 137 -9.90 5.25 -24.71
CA LYS A 137 -9.28 6.29 -23.86
C LYS A 137 -8.17 7.04 -24.59
N LEU A 138 -7.32 6.35 -25.35
CA LEU A 138 -6.22 6.97 -26.06
C LEU A 138 -6.66 7.78 -27.27
N GLY A 139 -7.65 7.33 -28.05
CA GLY A 139 -7.95 7.94 -29.33
C GLY A 139 -9.28 8.71 -29.40
N TYR A 140 -10.19 8.49 -28.42
CA TYR A 140 -11.59 8.91 -28.52
C TYR A 140 -12.08 9.54 -27.20
N PHE A 141 -11.22 10.25 -26.49
CA PHE A 141 -11.52 10.79 -25.17
C PHE A 141 -11.77 12.31 -25.18
N ILE A 142 -10.88 13.10 -25.78
CA ILE A 142 -10.76 14.54 -25.50
C ILE A 142 -12.01 15.36 -25.83
N ASN A 143 -12.84 14.89 -26.77
CA ASN A 143 -14.08 15.55 -27.14
C ASN A 143 -15.16 15.44 -26.06
N THR A 144 -15.05 14.49 -25.14
CA THR A 144 -16.01 14.32 -24.02
C THR A 144 -15.77 15.27 -22.87
N VAL A 145 -14.58 15.87 -22.77
CA VAL A 145 -14.24 16.81 -21.70
C VAL A 145 -14.89 18.17 -21.95
N THR A 146 -15.82 18.55 -21.07
CA THR A 146 -16.53 19.83 -21.07
C THR A 146 -16.06 20.72 -19.93
N GLU A 147 -16.40 22.02 -19.97
CA GLU A 147 -16.12 22.95 -18.87
C GLU A 147 -16.74 22.46 -17.54
N ALA A 148 -17.92 21.84 -17.56
CA ALA A 148 -18.59 21.33 -16.35
C ALA A 148 -17.85 20.10 -15.77
N VAL A 149 -17.41 19.16 -16.62
CA VAL A 149 -16.61 18.01 -16.22
C VAL A 149 -15.27 18.46 -15.64
N LEU A 150 -14.60 19.37 -16.34
CA LEU A 150 -13.33 19.92 -15.87
C LEU A 150 -13.47 20.64 -14.52
N ALA A 151 -14.49 21.47 -14.35
CA ALA A 151 -14.73 22.18 -13.10
C ALA A 151 -14.97 21.24 -11.93
N LYS A 152 -15.74 20.14 -12.15
CA LYS A 152 -15.96 19.11 -11.13
C LYS A 152 -14.64 18.38 -10.77
N GLU A 153 -13.90 17.95 -11.78
CA GLU A 153 -12.70 17.14 -11.54
C GLU A 153 -11.59 17.93 -10.85
N LYS A 154 -11.47 19.22 -11.13
CA LYS A 154 -10.60 20.11 -10.35
C LYS A 154 -10.94 20.08 -8.85
N GLN A 155 -12.20 19.95 -8.46
CA GLN A 155 -12.56 19.84 -7.04
C GLN A 155 -12.18 18.47 -6.44
N VAL A 156 -12.26 17.39 -7.22
CA VAL A 156 -11.80 16.07 -6.79
C VAL A 156 -10.31 16.10 -6.50
N VAL A 157 -9.48 16.59 -7.42
CA VAL A 157 -8.02 16.75 -7.24
C VAL A 157 -7.69 17.66 -6.04
N LYS A 158 -8.46 18.78 -5.88
CA LYS A 158 -8.28 19.63 -4.69
C LYS A 158 -8.64 18.91 -3.38
N ASN A 159 -9.66 18.04 -3.38
CA ASN A 159 -10.01 17.25 -2.20
C ASN A 159 -8.89 16.26 -1.85
N GLU A 160 -8.28 15.66 -2.85
CA GLU A 160 -7.12 14.79 -2.67
C GLU A 160 -5.93 15.54 -2.07
N LYS A 161 -5.60 16.72 -2.60
CA LYS A 161 -4.55 17.57 -2.04
C LYS A 161 -4.84 17.93 -0.57
N ARG A 162 -6.08 18.27 -0.23
CA ARG A 162 -6.46 18.53 1.16
C ARG A 162 -6.25 17.32 2.04
N GLN A 163 -6.60 16.12 1.56
CA GLN A 163 -6.46 14.89 2.32
C GLN A 163 -5.01 14.47 2.48
N GLY A 164 -4.23 14.48 1.39
CA GLY A 164 -2.88 13.96 1.37
C GLY A 164 -1.79 14.96 1.76
N VAL A 165 -2.08 16.27 1.69
CA VAL A 165 -1.11 17.33 1.95
C VAL A 165 -1.58 18.25 3.07
N ASP A 166 -2.69 18.98 2.87
CA ASP A 166 -3.05 20.09 3.76
C ASP A 166 -3.57 19.65 5.15
N ASN A 167 -4.11 18.42 5.28
CA ASN A 167 -4.57 17.82 6.55
C ASN A 167 -3.64 16.72 7.07
N ALA A 168 -2.54 16.44 6.38
CA ALA A 168 -1.59 15.43 6.79
C ALA A 168 -0.43 16.05 7.58
N PRO A 169 -0.01 15.47 8.72
CA PRO A 169 1.23 15.87 9.37
C PRO A 169 2.39 15.79 8.38
N TYR A 170 3.22 16.82 8.34
CA TYR A 170 4.40 16.94 7.44
C TYR A 170 4.07 16.94 5.94
N GLY A 171 2.81 17.13 5.55
CA GLY A 171 2.35 17.02 4.17
C GLY A 171 3.01 18.00 3.19
N HIS A 172 3.46 19.16 3.68
CA HIS A 172 4.15 20.16 2.86
C HIS A 172 5.67 19.94 2.72
N ALA A 173 6.27 18.94 3.37
CA ALA A 173 7.72 18.80 3.43
C ALA A 173 8.35 18.60 2.04
N ASN A 174 7.77 17.73 1.21
CA ASN A 174 8.26 17.52 -0.17
C ASN A 174 8.14 18.78 -1.04
N TYR A 175 7.11 19.60 -0.82
CA TYR A 175 6.97 20.88 -1.51
C TYR A 175 8.12 21.84 -1.13
N VAL A 176 8.41 21.96 0.17
CA VAL A 176 9.49 22.83 0.64
C VAL A 176 10.85 22.35 0.15
N VAL A 177 11.08 21.02 0.13
CA VAL A 177 12.30 20.44 -0.46
C VAL A 177 12.43 20.80 -1.93
N GLY A 178 11.42 20.49 -2.76
CA GLY A 178 11.46 20.74 -4.21
C GLY A 178 11.70 22.22 -4.55
N LYS A 179 11.01 23.14 -3.87
CA LYS A 179 11.19 24.58 -4.05
C LYS A 179 12.58 25.10 -3.69
N ASN A 180 13.29 24.39 -2.85
CA ASN A 180 14.64 24.77 -2.41
C ASN A 180 15.75 23.93 -3.06
N MET A 181 15.45 22.75 -3.60
CA MET A 181 16.39 21.90 -4.31
C MET A 181 16.60 22.38 -5.75
N TYR A 182 15.51 22.66 -6.45
CA TYR A 182 15.50 22.95 -7.87
C TYR A 182 15.25 24.43 -8.14
N PRO A 183 15.87 25.04 -9.19
CA PRO A 183 15.51 26.38 -9.64
C PRO A 183 14.07 26.42 -10.19
N ALA A 184 13.48 27.61 -10.27
CA ALA A 184 12.07 27.79 -10.62
C ALA A 184 11.69 27.18 -11.98
N GLU A 185 12.61 27.26 -12.95
CA GLU A 185 12.45 26.73 -14.31
C GLU A 185 12.65 25.21 -14.40
N HIS A 186 13.12 24.55 -13.33
CA HIS A 186 13.33 23.09 -13.33
C HIS A 186 11.99 22.35 -13.15
N PRO A 187 11.69 21.31 -13.96
CA PRO A 187 10.41 20.59 -13.87
C PRO A 187 10.10 19.94 -12.51
N TYR A 188 11.12 19.65 -11.71
CA TYR A 188 10.93 19.06 -10.38
C TYR A 188 10.76 20.10 -9.26
N ASN A 189 10.69 21.40 -9.62
CA ASN A 189 10.43 22.47 -8.65
C ASN A 189 8.97 22.47 -8.16
N TRP A 190 8.04 21.85 -8.87
CA TRP A 190 6.64 21.73 -8.48
C TRP A 190 6.24 20.28 -8.20
N GLN A 191 5.14 20.14 -7.49
CA GLN A 191 4.61 18.83 -7.12
C GLN A 191 3.72 18.25 -8.22
N VAL A 192 3.62 16.92 -8.27
CA VAL A 192 2.74 16.17 -9.19
C VAL A 192 1.28 16.60 -9.04
N ILE A 193 0.81 16.78 -7.80
CA ILE A 193 -0.57 17.23 -7.52
C ILE A 193 -0.86 18.66 -8.02
N GLY A 194 0.19 19.43 -8.34
CA GLY A 194 0.08 20.80 -8.78
C GLY A 194 -0.25 21.82 -7.69
N SER A 195 -0.28 23.10 -8.07
CA SER A 195 -0.72 24.17 -7.18
C SER A 195 -2.24 24.35 -7.28
N LEU A 196 -2.85 24.78 -6.17
CA LEU A 196 -4.30 25.09 -6.17
C LEU A 196 -4.65 26.22 -7.14
N GLU A 197 -3.76 27.20 -7.30
CA GLU A 197 -3.93 28.32 -8.19
C GLU A 197 -3.90 27.88 -9.66
N ASP A 198 -2.92 27.07 -10.06
CA ASP A 198 -2.79 26.57 -11.42
C ASP A 198 -3.97 25.70 -11.82
N LEU A 199 -4.39 24.79 -10.93
CA LEU A 199 -5.60 23.98 -11.12
C LEU A 199 -6.84 24.84 -11.26
N GLN A 200 -6.99 25.88 -10.44
CA GLN A 200 -8.13 26.79 -10.53
C GLN A 200 -8.16 27.52 -11.88
N ASN A 201 -7.01 28.00 -12.34
CA ASN A 201 -6.86 28.80 -13.55
C ASN A 201 -6.78 27.97 -14.84
N ALA A 202 -6.64 26.64 -14.77
CA ALA A 202 -6.63 25.73 -15.92
C ALA A 202 -7.91 25.92 -16.76
N THR A 203 -7.75 26.12 -18.06
CA THR A 203 -8.86 26.23 -19.03
C THR A 203 -9.07 24.91 -19.79
N LEU A 204 -10.24 24.74 -20.39
CA LEU A 204 -10.50 23.58 -21.27
C LEU A 204 -9.52 23.54 -22.47
N GLN A 205 -9.08 24.71 -22.95
CA GLN A 205 -8.09 24.76 -24.05
C GLN A 205 -6.72 24.25 -23.59
N ASP A 206 -6.24 24.67 -22.41
CA ASP A 206 -4.99 24.15 -21.84
C ASP A 206 -5.03 22.63 -21.70
N VAL A 207 -6.16 22.08 -21.25
CA VAL A 207 -6.37 20.64 -21.15
C VAL A 207 -6.31 19.96 -22.51
N LYS A 208 -6.96 20.51 -23.54
CA LYS A 208 -6.90 19.97 -24.90
C LYS A 208 -5.51 20.02 -25.50
N ASP A 209 -4.77 21.11 -25.29
CA ASP A 209 -3.41 21.27 -25.79
C ASP A 209 -2.45 20.28 -25.16
N PHE A 210 -2.57 20.05 -23.84
CA PHE A 210 -1.76 19.08 -23.09
C PHE A 210 -2.03 17.65 -23.59
N TYR A 211 -3.31 17.27 -23.73
CA TYR A 211 -3.68 15.95 -24.25
C TYR A 211 -3.11 15.72 -25.65
N ASN A 212 -3.39 16.62 -26.59
CA ASN A 212 -2.97 16.47 -27.99
C ASN A 212 -1.43 16.40 -28.13
N ARG A 213 -0.71 16.95 -27.18
CA ARG A 213 0.77 16.92 -27.18
C ARG A 213 1.34 15.63 -26.61
N TRP A 214 0.76 15.14 -25.53
CA TRP A 214 1.40 14.11 -24.69
C TRP A 214 0.71 12.76 -24.70
N TYR A 215 -0.63 12.71 -24.86
CA TYR A 215 -1.41 11.47 -24.84
C TYR A 215 -1.60 10.94 -26.28
N VAL A 216 -0.52 10.54 -26.87
CA VAL A 216 -0.44 10.11 -28.28
C VAL A 216 0.24 8.75 -28.38
N PRO A 217 -0.06 7.92 -29.41
CA PRO A 217 0.50 6.56 -29.54
C PRO A 217 2.02 6.49 -29.46
N ASN A 218 2.73 7.41 -30.15
CA ASN A 218 4.20 7.45 -30.17
C ASN A 218 4.83 7.97 -28.86
N ASN A 219 4.04 8.21 -27.81
CA ASN A 219 4.48 8.52 -26.44
C ASN A 219 3.96 7.48 -25.44
N ALA A 220 3.48 6.35 -25.90
CA ALA A 220 2.82 5.34 -25.08
C ALA A 220 3.45 3.95 -25.29
N THR A 221 3.48 3.19 -24.18
CA THR A 221 3.84 1.77 -24.15
C THR A 221 2.67 0.98 -23.61
N LEU A 222 2.14 0.04 -24.38
CA LEU A 222 1.11 -0.91 -23.96
C LEU A 222 1.77 -2.23 -23.59
N VAL A 223 1.59 -2.69 -22.35
CA VAL A 223 2.07 -4.00 -21.89
C VAL A 223 0.89 -4.91 -21.60
N LEU A 224 0.94 -6.13 -22.17
CA LEU A 224 0.07 -7.23 -21.79
C LEU A 224 0.93 -8.31 -21.11
N ALA A 225 0.60 -8.64 -19.87
CA ALA A 225 1.29 -9.70 -19.12
C ALA A 225 0.27 -10.70 -18.56
N GLY A 226 0.43 -12.00 -18.82
CA GLY A 226 -0.46 -13.04 -18.32
C GLY A 226 -0.86 -14.11 -19.35
N ASP A 227 -2.05 -14.70 -19.16
CA ASP A 227 -2.55 -15.83 -19.94
C ASP A 227 -3.37 -15.37 -21.16
N PHE A 228 -2.70 -15.25 -22.32
CA PHE A 228 -3.35 -14.90 -23.59
C PHE A 228 -2.67 -15.52 -24.81
N ASP A 229 -3.40 -15.56 -25.91
CA ASP A 229 -2.86 -15.91 -27.23
C ASP A 229 -2.28 -14.67 -27.92
N SER A 230 -0.98 -14.70 -28.27
CA SER A 230 -0.27 -13.56 -28.83
C SER A 230 -0.81 -13.13 -30.20
N GLU A 231 -1.16 -14.06 -31.07
CA GLU A 231 -1.64 -13.71 -32.42
C GLU A 231 -3.04 -13.07 -32.35
N GLN A 232 -3.89 -13.59 -31.45
CA GLN A 232 -5.20 -13.03 -31.23
C GLN A 232 -5.10 -11.63 -30.58
N ALA A 233 -4.24 -11.45 -29.58
CA ALA A 233 -4.02 -10.16 -28.94
C ALA A 233 -3.45 -9.12 -29.91
N LYS A 234 -2.50 -9.51 -30.78
CA LYS A 234 -2.01 -8.65 -31.88
C LYS A 234 -3.14 -8.21 -32.80
N ALA A 235 -3.99 -9.15 -33.23
CA ALA A 235 -5.12 -8.84 -34.11
C ALA A 235 -6.09 -7.83 -33.45
N TRP A 236 -6.36 -7.94 -32.13
CA TRP A 236 -7.18 -6.98 -31.41
C TRP A 236 -6.48 -5.62 -31.28
N ILE A 237 -5.19 -5.59 -30.99
CA ILE A 237 -4.43 -4.35 -30.89
C ILE A 237 -4.43 -3.61 -32.23
N HIS A 238 -4.12 -4.28 -33.33
CA HIS A 238 -4.23 -3.69 -34.67
C HIS A 238 -5.64 -3.17 -34.97
N LYS A 239 -6.67 -3.95 -34.65
CA LYS A 239 -8.09 -3.56 -34.86
C LYS A 239 -8.44 -2.25 -34.14
N TYR A 240 -7.96 -2.07 -32.90
CA TYR A 240 -8.42 -0.97 -32.07
C TYR A 240 -7.47 0.22 -32.06
N PHE A 241 -6.16 0.04 -32.26
CA PHE A 241 -5.18 1.12 -32.14
C PHE A 241 -4.67 1.67 -33.49
N ASP A 242 -4.72 0.93 -34.60
CA ASP A 242 -4.13 1.38 -35.87
C ASP A 242 -4.75 2.68 -36.42
N GLU A 243 -6.04 2.92 -36.14
CA GLU A 243 -6.73 4.15 -36.58
C GLU A 243 -6.35 5.40 -35.80
N ILE A 244 -5.74 5.24 -34.62
CA ILE A 244 -5.36 6.37 -33.79
C ILE A 244 -4.15 7.04 -34.41
N PRO A 245 -4.23 8.35 -34.72
CA PRO A 245 -3.14 9.03 -35.44
C PRO A 245 -1.88 9.16 -34.59
N ARG A 246 -0.71 9.04 -35.23
CA ARG A 246 0.56 9.38 -34.62
C ARG A 246 0.58 10.84 -34.22
N GLY A 247 1.05 11.16 -33.00
CA GLY A 247 1.30 12.51 -32.58
C GLY A 247 2.56 13.13 -33.16
N GLU A 248 2.80 14.39 -32.83
CA GLU A 248 4.08 15.06 -33.12
C GLU A 248 5.25 14.33 -32.44
N GLU A 249 6.44 14.47 -33.01
CA GLU A 249 7.66 13.94 -32.41
C GLU A 249 7.92 14.62 -31.05
N ILE A 250 8.33 13.82 -30.07
CA ILE A 250 8.60 14.28 -28.71
C ILE A 250 10.12 14.20 -28.50
N GLU A 251 10.72 15.37 -28.33
CA GLU A 251 12.13 15.43 -27.98
C GLU A 251 12.32 15.07 -26.51
N PRO A 252 13.28 14.19 -26.17
CA PRO A 252 13.60 13.89 -24.79
C PRO A 252 14.10 15.14 -24.05
N LEU A 253 13.76 15.26 -22.77
CA LEU A 253 14.38 16.29 -21.94
C LEU A 253 15.85 15.90 -21.64
N PRO A 254 16.77 16.88 -21.60
CA PRO A 254 18.13 16.59 -21.18
C PRO A 254 18.16 16.29 -19.67
N ASP A 255 19.19 15.57 -19.22
CA ASP A 255 19.48 15.44 -17.79
C ASP A 255 19.63 16.83 -17.16
N MET A 256 18.97 17.02 -16.03
CA MET A 256 18.93 18.32 -15.34
C MET A 256 19.28 18.13 -13.85
N PRO A 257 20.54 17.77 -13.53
CA PRO A 257 20.91 17.48 -12.15
C PRO A 257 20.76 18.73 -11.27
N ALA A 258 20.25 18.52 -10.05
CA ALA A 258 20.20 19.59 -9.05
C ALA A 258 21.61 20.03 -8.67
N ASN A 259 21.81 21.34 -8.46
CA ASN A 259 23.07 21.91 -8.03
C ASN A 259 22.82 22.97 -6.94
N LEU A 260 23.37 22.74 -5.77
CA LEU A 260 23.25 23.65 -4.63
C LEU A 260 24.58 24.35 -4.39
N ASP A 261 24.57 25.67 -4.54
CA ASP A 261 25.74 26.55 -4.25
C ASP A 261 26.07 26.62 -2.74
N LYS A 262 25.06 26.39 -1.91
CA LYS A 262 25.13 26.36 -0.46
C LYS A 262 23.97 25.54 0.15
N THR A 263 24.14 25.08 1.37
CA THR A 263 23.05 24.50 2.17
C THR A 263 21.95 25.52 2.41
N ARG A 264 20.70 25.09 2.23
CA ARG A 264 19.48 25.87 2.44
C ARG A 264 18.72 25.28 3.60
N LYS A 265 18.45 26.05 4.64
CA LYS A 265 17.72 25.63 5.83
C LYS A 265 16.36 26.31 5.86
N LYS A 266 15.28 25.53 5.97
CA LYS A 266 13.90 26.02 6.05
C LYS A 266 13.17 25.39 7.21
N TYR A 267 12.25 26.14 7.85
CA TYR A 267 11.35 25.58 8.86
C TYR A 267 9.90 25.91 8.53
N TYR A 268 9.00 25.09 9.08
CA TYR A 268 7.57 25.29 8.99
C TYR A 268 6.90 24.83 10.30
N GLU A 269 5.97 25.64 10.82
CA GLU A 269 5.13 25.27 11.97
C GLU A 269 3.90 24.56 11.46
N ASP A 270 3.85 23.25 11.66
CA ASP A 270 2.79 22.37 11.14
C ASP A 270 1.67 22.22 12.16
N ASN A 271 0.42 22.46 11.74
CA ASN A 271 -0.76 22.37 12.57
C ASN A 271 -1.03 20.95 13.09
N PHE A 272 -0.62 19.93 12.34
CA PHE A 272 -0.89 18.52 12.61
C PHE A 272 0.33 17.78 13.17
N ALA A 273 1.53 18.29 13.03
CA ALA A 273 2.71 17.67 13.62
C ALA A 273 2.64 17.70 15.16
N ARG A 274 3.09 16.61 15.79
CA ARG A 274 3.28 16.48 17.24
C ARG A 274 4.75 16.28 17.61
N LEU A 275 5.54 15.82 16.66
CA LEU A 275 6.97 15.60 16.81
C LEU A 275 7.71 16.51 15.83
N PRO A 276 8.90 17.04 16.18
CA PRO A 276 9.72 17.75 15.22
C PRO A 276 10.32 16.75 14.20
N GLU A 277 10.20 17.05 12.89
CA GLU A 277 10.78 16.26 11.82
C GLU A 277 11.95 17.02 11.18
N LEU A 278 13.09 16.33 11.04
CA LEU A 278 14.24 16.81 10.29
C LEU A 278 14.37 16.01 8.99
N ARG A 279 14.50 16.73 7.86
CA ARG A 279 14.94 16.14 6.59
C ARG A 279 16.21 16.83 6.13
N LEU A 280 17.18 16.05 5.68
CA LEU A 280 18.38 16.52 4.99
C LEU A 280 18.38 15.87 3.61
N VAL A 281 18.37 16.69 2.53
CA VAL A 281 18.22 16.19 1.17
C VAL A 281 19.35 16.72 0.30
N TRP A 282 20.20 15.81 -0.20
CA TRP A 282 21.30 16.11 -1.11
C TRP A 282 20.86 15.90 -2.56
N PRO A 283 21.45 16.62 -3.53
CA PRO A 283 21.33 16.28 -4.94
C PRO A 283 21.83 14.85 -5.21
N GLY A 284 21.00 14.03 -5.86
CA GLY A 284 21.31 12.69 -6.31
C GLY A 284 21.58 12.62 -7.82
N VAL A 285 21.38 11.43 -8.38
CA VAL A 285 21.60 11.13 -9.80
C VAL A 285 20.31 10.74 -10.50
N ASP A 286 20.31 10.81 -11.83
CA ASP A 286 19.22 10.37 -12.69
C ASP A 286 19.02 8.83 -12.63
N LEU A 287 17.87 8.38 -13.12
CA LEU A 287 17.47 6.98 -13.15
C LEU A 287 18.45 6.15 -14.03
N TYR A 288 18.87 4.99 -13.53
CA TYR A 288 19.85 4.08 -14.16
C TYR A 288 21.27 4.64 -14.34
N HIS A 289 21.59 5.79 -13.74
CA HIS A 289 22.96 6.26 -13.64
C HIS A 289 23.87 5.20 -13.03
N GLU A 290 25.12 5.13 -13.45
CA GLU A 290 26.06 4.13 -12.93
C GLU A 290 26.32 4.21 -11.42
N ASP A 291 26.19 5.38 -10.82
CA ASP A 291 26.33 5.61 -9.38
C ASP A 291 25.04 5.28 -8.58
N ALA A 292 23.86 5.15 -9.21
CA ALA A 292 22.59 4.92 -8.53
C ALA A 292 22.64 3.66 -7.66
N TYR A 293 23.12 2.55 -8.21
CA TYR A 293 23.22 1.26 -7.52
C TYR A 293 24.06 1.31 -6.24
N ALA A 294 25.16 2.06 -6.29
CA ALA A 294 26.02 2.23 -5.13
C ALA A 294 25.42 3.22 -4.11
N LEU A 295 24.60 4.18 -4.55
CA LEU A 295 23.87 5.10 -3.67
C LEU A 295 22.73 4.39 -2.94
N ASP A 296 22.01 3.49 -3.60
CA ASP A 296 20.97 2.69 -2.97
C ASP A 296 21.56 1.85 -1.83
N ILE A 297 22.65 1.14 -2.09
CA ILE A 297 23.36 0.39 -1.06
C ILE A 297 23.95 1.30 0.05
N LEU A 298 24.46 2.47 -0.30
CA LEU A 298 24.99 3.42 0.68
C LEU A 298 23.92 3.89 1.66
N THR A 299 22.71 4.21 1.17
CA THR A 299 21.63 4.70 2.04
C THR A 299 21.17 3.65 3.03
N GLU A 300 21.10 2.38 2.62
CA GLU A 300 20.82 1.26 3.52
C GLU A 300 21.95 1.07 4.53
N LEU A 301 23.21 1.05 4.11
CA LEU A 301 24.37 0.95 5.03
C LEU A 301 24.39 2.05 6.10
N LEU A 302 23.93 3.24 5.76
CA LEU A 302 23.92 4.38 6.69
C LEU A 302 22.76 4.35 7.68
N ALA A 303 21.58 3.87 7.28
CA ALA A 303 20.35 4.06 8.05
C ALA A 303 19.60 2.77 8.40
N ASP A 304 19.75 1.69 7.59
CA ASP A 304 18.94 0.49 7.76
C ASP A 304 19.60 -0.49 8.71
N GLY A 305 18.79 -0.88 9.70
CA GLY A 305 19.19 -1.85 10.72
C GLY A 305 19.99 -1.28 11.89
N LYS A 306 20.10 -2.08 12.95
CA LYS A 306 20.75 -1.71 14.20
C LYS A 306 22.26 -1.48 14.06
N ASN A 307 22.87 -2.09 13.06
CA ASN A 307 24.29 -1.90 12.77
C ASN A 307 24.59 -0.59 12.03
N ALA A 308 23.59 0.04 11.46
CA ALA A 308 23.76 1.30 10.74
C ALA A 308 24.21 2.45 11.66
N PRO A 309 25.17 3.27 11.25
CA PRO A 309 25.73 4.32 12.10
C PRO A 309 24.70 5.37 12.53
N LEU A 310 23.73 5.70 11.65
CA LEU A 310 22.65 6.63 12.00
C LEU A 310 21.74 6.05 13.08
N TYR A 311 21.36 4.77 12.96
CA TYR A 311 20.56 4.11 13.99
C TYR A 311 21.29 4.07 15.34
N LYS A 312 22.52 3.60 15.35
CA LYS A 312 23.34 3.54 16.59
C LYS A 312 23.45 4.87 17.31
N VAL A 313 23.78 5.92 16.58
CA VAL A 313 23.99 7.22 17.21
C VAL A 313 22.67 7.87 17.63
N LEU A 314 21.68 7.94 16.74
CA LEU A 314 20.45 8.70 17.00
C LEU A 314 19.45 7.95 17.86
N VAL A 315 19.31 6.63 17.66
CA VAL A 315 18.30 5.83 18.35
C VAL A 315 18.86 5.22 19.63
N GLU A 316 20.01 4.53 19.55
CA GLU A 316 20.50 3.76 20.70
C GLU A 316 21.33 4.60 21.67
N GLU A 317 22.25 5.44 21.21
CA GLU A 317 23.21 6.10 22.08
C GLU A 317 22.71 7.43 22.61
N GLN A 318 22.10 8.27 21.75
CA GLN A 318 21.64 9.60 22.12
C GLN A 318 20.13 9.66 22.38
N GLU A 319 19.38 8.61 22.03
CA GLU A 319 17.92 8.48 22.27
C GLU A 319 17.14 9.74 21.82
N LEU A 320 17.46 10.26 20.61
CA LEU A 320 16.84 11.46 20.05
C LEU A 320 15.57 11.15 19.26
N THR A 321 15.46 9.93 18.74
CA THR A 321 14.37 9.47 17.89
C THR A 321 14.14 7.98 18.05
N SER A 322 12.99 7.49 17.62
CA SER A 322 12.70 6.04 17.59
C SER A 322 13.15 5.36 16.30
N ASN A 323 13.39 6.10 15.22
CA ASN A 323 13.81 5.55 13.95
C ASN A 323 14.51 6.58 13.07
N VAL A 324 15.29 6.08 12.14
CA VAL A 324 15.96 6.86 11.10
C VAL A 324 15.66 6.22 9.75
N TYR A 325 15.61 7.02 8.72
CA TYR A 325 15.37 6.56 7.36
C TYR A 325 16.25 7.33 6.38
N MET A 326 16.84 6.61 5.42
CA MET A 326 17.59 7.23 4.33
C MET A 326 17.32 6.49 3.03
N ASN A 327 17.17 7.21 1.94
CA ASN A 327 16.95 6.62 0.62
C ASN A 327 17.57 7.45 -0.50
N SER A 328 17.87 6.77 -1.61
CA SER A 328 18.21 7.40 -2.89
C SER A 328 16.97 7.31 -3.79
N GLY A 329 16.44 8.46 -4.20
CA GLY A 329 15.29 8.58 -5.10
C GLY A 329 15.72 9.08 -6.46
N ASN A 330 15.78 8.19 -7.46
CA ASN A 330 16.23 8.50 -8.81
C ASN A 330 15.03 8.70 -9.74
N SER A 331 15.01 9.81 -10.48
CA SER A 331 13.98 10.14 -11.46
C SER A 331 14.64 10.41 -12.81
N GLU A 332 13.87 10.59 -13.90
CA GLU A 332 14.41 10.71 -15.27
C GLU A 332 15.46 11.82 -15.40
N LEU A 333 15.23 13.00 -14.80
CA LEU A 333 16.07 14.19 -15.04
C LEU A 333 17.08 14.44 -13.91
N ALA A 334 16.81 13.98 -12.71
CA ALA A 334 17.62 14.20 -11.51
C ALA A 334 17.19 13.24 -10.38
N GLY A 335 18.02 13.12 -9.35
CA GLY A 335 17.69 12.37 -8.14
C GLY A 335 17.90 13.19 -6.86
N GLU A 336 17.46 12.59 -5.76
CA GLU A 336 17.55 13.15 -4.41
C GLU A 336 18.02 12.04 -3.46
N ILE A 337 18.94 12.37 -2.54
CA ILE A 337 19.35 11.47 -1.45
C ILE A 337 18.80 12.10 -0.19
N ALA A 338 17.84 11.43 0.47
CA ALA A 338 17.11 11.98 1.59
C ALA A 338 17.36 11.21 2.88
N PHE A 339 17.73 11.92 3.95
CA PHE A 339 17.66 11.49 5.33
C PHE A 339 16.42 12.10 5.98
N ILE A 340 15.65 11.30 6.72
CA ILE A 340 14.42 11.73 7.39
C ILE A 340 14.36 11.10 8.78
N THR A 341 14.05 11.91 9.79
CA THR A 341 13.72 11.39 11.13
C THR A 341 12.73 12.30 11.85
N ARG A 342 11.95 11.70 12.76
CA ARG A 342 11.06 12.40 13.69
C ARG A 342 11.58 12.24 15.09
N ALA A 343 12.08 13.32 15.61
CA ALA A 343 12.66 13.35 16.95
C ALA A 343 11.58 13.24 18.04
N TYR A 344 11.96 12.84 19.26
CA TYR A 344 11.06 12.82 20.40
C TYR A 344 10.50 14.20 20.75
N PRO A 345 9.39 14.29 21.50
CA PRO A 345 8.77 15.57 21.83
C PRO A 345 9.78 16.54 22.47
N ASN A 346 9.77 17.79 22.00
CA ASN A 346 10.64 18.88 22.49
C ASN A 346 12.15 18.69 22.24
N THR A 347 12.55 17.76 21.39
CA THR A 347 13.95 17.62 20.97
C THR A 347 14.31 18.73 20.01
N ASP A 348 15.45 19.40 20.27
CA ASP A 348 16.03 20.40 19.39
C ASP A 348 16.63 19.71 18.14
N LEU A 349 16.26 20.16 16.95
CA LEU A 349 16.75 19.56 15.71
C LEU A 349 18.24 19.87 15.42
N ASP A 350 18.85 20.84 16.13
CA ASP A 350 20.31 21.02 16.07
C ASP A 350 21.05 19.87 16.76
N ASP A 351 20.49 19.28 17.85
CA ASP A 351 21.06 18.09 18.48
C ASP A 351 20.97 16.89 17.51
N VAL A 352 19.82 16.74 16.83
CA VAL A 352 19.63 15.68 15.82
C VAL A 352 20.61 15.83 14.66
N ALA A 353 20.80 17.04 14.14
CA ALA A 353 21.77 17.29 13.06
C ALA A 353 23.22 17.07 13.52
N GLY A 354 23.52 17.38 14.78
CA GLY A 354 24.81 17.06 15.42
C GLY A 354 25.07 15.56 15.44
N ALA A 355 24.06 14.77 15.84
CA ALA A 355 24.14 13.31 15.88
C ALA A 355 24.27 12.69 14.48
N VAL A 356 23.59 13.23 13.46
CA VAL A 356 23.78 12.82 12.05
C VAL A 356 25.22 13.02 11.60
N ASN A 357 25.82 14.18 11.91
CA ASN A 357 27.22 14.44 11.59
C ASN A 357 28.18 13.49 12.32
N GLU A 358 27.89 13.14 13.57
CA GLU A 358 28.67 12.14 14.34
C GLU A 358 28.58 10.77 13.66
N ALA A 359 27.38 10.33 13.26
CA ALA A 359 27.19 9.06 12.57
C ALA A 359 27.98 8.99 11.24
N PHE A 360 27.99 10.07 10.47
CA PHE A 360 28.78 10.15 9.24
C PHE A 360 30.29 10.11 9.51
N MET A 361 30.78 10.79 10.55
CA MET A 361 32.19 10.71 10.94
C MET A 361 32.56 9.28 11.36
N ARG A 362 31.69 8.59 12.08
CA ARG A 362 31.87 7.21 12.49
C ARG A 362 31.94 6.27 11.28
N PHE A 363 31.03 6.44 10.31
CA PHE A 363 31.07 5.70 9.04
C PHE A 363 32.38 5.92 8.27
N GLU A 364 32.94 7.14 8.29
CA GLU A 364 34.23 7.45 7.65
C GLU A 364 35.42 6.77 8.34
N GLU A 365 35.37 6.69 9.69
CA GLU A 365 36.47 6.15 10.49
C GLU A 365 36.44 4.62 10.54
N GLU A 366 35.27 4.02 10.69
CA GLU A 366 35.09 2.57 10.89
C GLU A 366 34.81 1.84 9.56
N GLY A 367 34.17 2.52 8.61
CA GLY A 367 33.72 1.91 7.35
C GLY A 367 32.62 0.86 7.58
N PHE A 368 32.59 -0.14 6.71
CA PHE A 368 31.65 -1.27 6.78
C PHE A 368 32.35 -2.56 6.30
N SER A 369 31.84 -3.72 6.70
CA SER A 369 32.40 -5.02 6.34
C SER A 369 31.95 -5.49 4.95
N GLN A 370 32.56 -6.56 4.43
CA GLN A 370 32.05 -7.24 3.23
C GLN A 370 30.71 -7.93 3.53
N ALA A 371 30.54 -8.45 4.73
CA ALA A 371 29.30 -9.09 5.16
C ALA A 371 28.12 -8.11 5.14
N ASP A 372 28.31 -6.85 5.56
CA ASP A 372 27.27 -5.81 5.48
C ASP A 372 26.82 -5.56 4.03
N LEU A 373 27.79 -5.50 3.10
CA LEU A 373 27.49 -5.34 1.68
C LEU A 373 26.75 -6.56 1.10
N ASP A 374 27.18 -7.77 1.45
CA ASP A 374 26.58 -9.01 0.94
C ASP A 374 25.15 -9.20 1.51
N ARG A 375 24.92 -8.81 2.76
CA ARG A 375 23.62 -8.79 3.43
C ARG A 375 22.62 -7.90 2.68
N ILE A 376 22.98 -6.65 2.42
CA ILE A 376 22.10 -5.70 1.70
C ILE A 376 21.77 -6.23 0.29
N LYS A 377 22.76 -6.77 -0.41
CA LYS A 377 22.54 -7.36 -1.72
C LYS A 377 21.58 -8.54 -1.69
N ALA A 378 21.60 -9.36 -0.63
CA ALA A 378 20.67 -10.46 -0.47
C ALA A 378 19.23 -9.98 -0.28
N GLY A 379 19.02 -8.90 0.50
CA GLY A 379 17.72 -8.23 0.63
C GLY A 379 17.21 -7.72 -0.71
N ILE A 380 18.02 -6.95 -1.43
CA ILE A 380 17.65 -6.41 -2.76
C ILE A 380 17.33 -7.53 -3.77
N GLU A 381 18.04 -8.66 -3.72
CA GLU A 381 17.73 -9.83 -4.58
C GLU A 381 16.33 -10.39 -4.26
N THR A 382 15.98 -10.50 -2.99
CA THR A 382 14.66 -10.99 -2.56
C THR A 382 13.56 -10.02 -3.00
N ASP A 383 13.76 -8.72 -2.81
CA ASP A 383 12.81 -7.69 -3.22
C ASP A 383 12.60 -7.63 -4.73
N PHE A 384 13.66 -7.89 -5.49
CA PHE A 384 13.55 -8.02 -6.94
C PHE A 384 12.57 -9.15 -7.34
N TYR A 385 12.69 -10.33 -6.72
CA TYR A 385 11.74 -11.43 -6.98
C TYR A 385 10.33 -11.12 -6.46
N ASN A 386 10.19 -10.48 -5.31
CA ASN A 386 8.90 -10.03 -4.78
C ASN A 386 8.19 -9.09 -5.77
N GLY A 387 8.92 -8.16 -6.39
CA GLY A 387 8.41 -7.25 -7.42
C GLY A 387 7.88 -7.94 -8.70
N LEU A 388 8.25 -9.21 -8.91
CA LEU A 388 7.84 -10.03 -10.05
C LEU A 388 6.74 -11.05 -9.70
N SER A 389 6.20 -11.01 -8.49
CA SER A 389 5.23 -11.99 -7.99
C SER A 389 3.84 -11.90 -8.63
N SER A 390 3.54 -10.81 -9.37
CA SER A 390 2.28 -10.63 -10.07
C SER A 390 2.48 -10.28 -11.55
N VAL A 391 1.52 -10.61 -12.40
CA VAL A 391 1.53 -10.20 -13.82
C VAL A 391 1.53 -8.68 -13.98
N LEU A 392 0.90 -7.94 -13.04
CA LEU A 392 0.92 -6.48 -13.04
C LEU A 392 2.31 -5.93 -12.69
N GLY A 393 2.99 -6.51 -11.71
CA GLY A 393 4.37 -6.14 -11.35
C GLY A 393 5.32 -6.33 -12.53
N LYS A 394 5.23 -7.47 -13.21
CA LYS A 394 5.99 -7.74 -14.45
C LYS A 394 5.67 -6.72 -15.54
N ALA A 395 4.39 -6.36 -15.73
CA ALA A 395 3.97 -5.36 -16.73
C ALA A 395 4.55 -3.98 -16.44
N PHE A 396 4.56 -3.54 -15.18
CA PHE A 396 5.13 -2.25 -14.79
C PHE A 396 6.63 -2.19 -15.00
N GLN A 397 7.36 -3.21 -14.60
CA GLN A 397 8.81 -3.23 -14.79
C GLN A 397 9.18 -3.23 -16.27
N LEU A 398 8.51 -4.02 -17.09
CA LEU A 398 8.75 -4.04 -18.55
C LEU A 398 8.47 -2.68 -19.19
N ALA A 399 7.38 -1.99 -18.79
CA ALA A 399 7.06 -0.66 -19.28
C ALA A 399 8.11 0.37 -18.85
N GLN A 400 8.54 0.33 -17.59
CA GLN A 400 9.53 1.25 -17.04
C GLN A 400 10.88 1.11 -17.72
N TYR A 401 11.39 -0.11 -17.87
CA TYR A 401 12.66 -0.34 -18.58
C TYR A 401 12.57 0.01 -20.05
N ASN A 402 11.42 -0.22 -20.67
CA ASN A 402 11.21 0.20 -22.05
C ASN A 402 11.30 1.71 -22.22
N ILE A 403 10.65 2.47 -21.35
CA ILE A 403 10.56 3.93 -21.45
C ILE A 403 11.88 4.59 -21.05
N PHE A 404 12.46 4.22 -19.92
CA PHE A 404 13.57 4.94 -19.32
C PHE A 404 14.95 4.32 -19.59
N ALA A 405 15.02 3.01 -19.85
CA ALA A 405 16.26 2.35 -20.26
C ALA A 405 16.31 2.02 -21.78
N GLY A 406 15.22 2.23 -22.50
CA GLY A 406 15.10 1.96 -23.95
C GLY A 406 15.03 0.48 -24.32
N ASP A 407 15.02 -0.42 -23.35
CA ASP A 407 15.07 -1.88 -23.57
C ASP A 407 14.32 -2.62 -22.42
N PRO A 408 13.17 -3.26 -22.68
CA PRO A 408 12.48 -4.07 -21.65
C PRO A 408 13.38 -5.15 -21.04
N GLY A 409 14.34 -5.68 -21.82
CA GLY A 409 15.30 -6.70 -21.38
C GLY A 409 16.33 -6.19 -20.38
N TYR A 410 16.33 -4.91 -20.08
CA TYR A 410 17.16 -4.33 -19.02
C TYR A 410 16.83 -4.92 -17.63
N ILE A 411 15.62 -5.37 -17.41
CA ILE A 411 15.19 -6.10 -16.19
C ILE A 411 16.16 -7.23 -15.82
N ASN A 412 16.69 -7.96 -16.79
CA ASN A 412 17.63 -9.05 -16.58
C ASN A 412 19.07 -8.57 -16.28
N LYS A 413 19.35 -7.27 -16.48
CA LYS A 413 20.68 -6.67 -16.26
C LYS A 413 20.73 -5.83 -14.99
N ASP A 414 19.60 -5.29 -14.57
CA ASP A 414 19.50 -4.32 -13.49
C ASP A 414 19.98 -4.89 -12.17
N ILE A 415 19.42 -6.02 -11.74
CA ILE A 415 19.85 -6.72 -10.53
C ILE A 415 21.35 -7.11 -10.58
N GLN A 416 21.89 -7.46 -11.75
CA GLN A 416 23.31 -7.81 -11.88
C GLN A 416 24.23 -6.62 -11.61
N LYS A 417 23.80 -5.39 -11.93
CA LYS A 417 24.56 -4.17 -11.63
C LYS A 417 24.59 -3.92 -10.12
N THR A 418 23.47 -4.09 -9.43
CA THR A 418 23.45 -4.01 -7.96
C THR A 418 24.36 -5.03 -7.31
N LEU A 419 24.28 -6.30 -7.76
CA LEU A 419 25.13 -7.37 -7.25
C LEU A 419 26.62 -7.16 -7.55
N ALA A 420 26.97 -6.40 -8.57
CA ALA A 420 28.33 -6.08 -8.94
C ALA A 420 28.96 -4.92 -8.15
N VAL A 421 28.18 -4.12 -7.40
CA VAL A 421 28.69 -3.00 -6.59
C VAL A 421 29.75 -3.45 -5.61
N THR A 422 30.86 -2.68 -5.51
CA THR A 422 31.97 -2.97 -4.60
C THR A 422 32.00 -2.00 -3.42
N LYS A 423 32.76 -2.32 -2.38
CA LYS A 423 33.00 -1.39 -1.25
C LYS A 423 33.63 -0.09 -1.70
N GLU A 424 34.51 -0.14 -2.69
CA GLU A 424 35.15 1.04 -3.29
C GLU A 424 34.11 1.94 -3.98
N ASP A 425 33.09 1.38 -4.63
CA ASP A 425 32.01 2.14 -5.26
C ASP A 425 31.16 2.87 -4.21
N VAL A 426 30.76 2.19 -3.14
CA VAL A 426 30.00 2.77 -2.03
C VAL A 426 30.77 3.93 -1.39
N MET A 427 32.05 3.75 -1.07
CA MET A 427 32.86 4.83 -0.51
C MET A 427 33.08 5.98 -1.49
N ARG A 428 33.21 5.70 -2.77
CA ARG A 428 33.33 6.71 -3.83
C ARG A 428 32.08 7.58 -3.91
N VAL A 429 30.88 6.98 -3.91
CA VAL A 429 29.63 7.76 -3.98
C VAL A 429 29.38 8.54 -2.69
N TYR A 430 29.71 8.01 -1.53
CA TYR A 430 29.67 8.75 -0.26
C TYR A 430 30.52 10.04 -0.34
N GLN A 431 31.77 9.94 -0.79
CA GLN A 431 32.68 11.07 -0.93
C GLN A 431 32.18 12.10 -1.97
N LYS A 432 31.52 11.62 -3.03
CA LYS A 432 31.05 12.45 -4.14
C LYS A 432 29.75 13.21 -3.84
N TYR A 433 28.78 12.55 -3.17
CA TYR A 433 27.41 13.05 -3.07
C TYR A 433 27.00 13.49 -1.67
N ILE A 434 27.64 13.01 -0.59
CA ILE A 434 27.26 13.30 0.79
C ILE A 434 28.33 14.16 1.49
N LYS A 435 29.57 13.69 1.52
CA LYS A 435 30.64 14.30 2.33
C LYS A 435 30.93 15.72 1.90
N GLY A 436 30.62 16.70 2.80
CA GLY A 436 30.90 18.12 2.58
C GLY A 436 30.08 18.76 1.46
N GLN A 437 29.04 18.06 0.96
CA GLN A 437 28.16 18.60 -0.06
C GLN A 437 27.06 19.47 0.54
N SER A 438 26.56 20.41 -0.26
CA SER A 438 25.42 21.24 0.10
C SER A 438 24.12 20.44 0.02
N PHE A 439 23.16 20.73 0.89
CA PHE A 439 21.86 20.06 0.96
C PHE A 439 20.72 21.03 1.28
N VAL A 440 19.48 20.59 1.12
CA VAL A 440 18.31 21.25 1.65
C VAL A 440 17.97 20.61 2.99
N ALA A 441 17.89 21.42 4.05
CA ALA A 441 17.39 21.00 5.35
C ALA A 441 15.99 21.56 5.59
N THR A 442 15.05 20.71 6.02
CA THR A 442 13.73 21.17 6.44
C THR A 442 13.45 20.74 7.88
N SER A 443 13.00 21.70 8.68
CA SER A 443 12.56 21.52 10.07
C SER A 443 11.05 21.71 10.13
N PHE A 444 10.28 20.62 10.17
CA PHE A 444 8.83 20.66 10.38
C PHE A 444 8.57 20.45 11.86
N VAL A 445 8.07 21.49 12.52
CA VAL A 445 7.90 21.51 13.98
C VAL A 445 6.43 21.69 14.35
N PRO A 446 6.01 21.20 15.54
CA PRO A 446 4.67 21.49 16.03
C PRO A 446 4.40 22.99 16.12
N ARG A 447 3.15 23.37 15.96
CA ARG A 447 2.72 24.78 16.05
C ARG A 447 3.18 25.43 17.36
N GLY A 448 3.89 26.54 17.28
CA GLY A 448 4.51 27.26 18.40
C GLY A 448 5.87 26.70 18.84
N GLY A 449 6.43 25.72 18.11
CA GLY A 449 7.72 25.07 18.40
C GLY A 449 8.84 25.53 17.45
N SER A 450 8.80 26.76 16.93
CA SER A 450 9.84 27.27 16.01
C SER A 450 11.26 27.32 16.63
N ASP A 451 11.36 27.30 17.94
CA ASP A 451 12.61 27.20 18.70
C ASP A 451 13.28 25.82 18.63
N LEU A 452 12.56 24.81 18.19
CA LEU A 452 13.09 23.46 17.96
C LEU A 452 13.72 23.29 16.55
N ALA A 453 13.52 24.26 15.65
CA ALA A 453 14.05 24.21 14.28
C ALA A 453 15.55 24.46 14.25
N LEU A 454 16.24 23.89 13.25
CA LEU A 454 17.67 24.12 13.04
C LEU A 454 18.03 25.60 13.09
N GLU A 455 19.09 25.94 13.78
CA GLU A 455 19.61 27.31 13.87
C GLU A 455 19.89 27.90 12.48
N GLY A 456 19.42 29.11 12.26
CA GLY A 456 19.56 29.82 10.98
C GLY A 456 18.57 29.37 9.89
N SER A 457 17.55 28.59 10.24
CA SER A 457 16.48 28.27 9.32
C SER A 457 15.61 29.49 9.01
N GLU A 458 15.21 29.62 7.75
CA GLU A 458 14.24 30.63 7.30
C GLU A 458 12.85 30.01 7.25
N LEU A 459 11.80 30.80 7.52
CA LEU A 459 10.42 30.33 7.37
C LEU A 459 10.16 29.90 5.92
N ALA A 460 9.61 28.71 5.76
CA ALA A 460 9.21 28.20 4.45
C ALA A 460 7.97 28.93 3.94
N GLU A 461 7.96 29.26 2.65
CA GLU A 461 6.79 29.82 1.98
C GLU A 461 5.86 28.66 1.57
N VAL A 462 4.79 28.44 2.36
CA VAL A 462 3.75 27.45 2.08
C VAL A 462 2.45 28.20 1.85
N VAL A 463 1.75 27.86 0.77
CA VAL A 463 0.44 28.43 0.45
C VAL A 463 -0.62 27.42 0.85
N GLU A 464 -1.34 27.72 1.92
CA GLU A 464 -2.51 26.95 2.37
C GLU A 464 -3.79 27.53 1.75
N GLU A 465 -4.75 26.63 1.46
CA GLU A 465 -6.07 27.08 1.01
C GLU A 465 -6.85 27.72 2.15
N GLU A 466 -7.42 28.92 1.88
CA GLU A 466 -8.43 29.52 2.76
C GLU A 466 -9.79 28.87 2.46
N ILE A 467 -10.30 28.05 3.37
CA ILE A 467 -11.64 27.50 3.26
C ILE A 467 -12.65 28.52 3.76
N VAL A 468 -13.58 28.90 2.87
CA VAL A 468 -14.76 29.69 3.24
C VAL A 468 -15.74 28.78 3.99
N GLN A 469 -15.65 28.74 5.31
CA GLN A 469 -16.30 27.78 6.20
C GLN A 469 -17.83 27.80 6.15
N ASN A 470 -18.46 28.92 5.76
CA ASN A 470 -19.89 29.09 5.62
C ASN A 470 -20.33 29.16 4.14
N GLY A 471 -19.45 28.83 3.20
CA GLY A 471 -19.77 28.78 1.77
C GLY A 471 -20.66 27.57 1.47
N GLU A 472 -21.71 27.77 0.68
CA GLU A 472 -22.40 26.66 0.03
C GLU A 472 -21.34 25.91 -0.82
N GLY A 473 -21.32 24.57 -0.72
CA GLY A 473 -20.48 23.76 -1.61
C GLY A 473 -20.82 24.08 -3.07
N GLU A 474 -19.81 24.14 -3.91
CA GLU A 474 -20.03 24.34 -5.35
C GLU A 474 -20.95 23.25 -5.88
N ARG A 475 -21.99 23.65 -6.58
CA ARG A 475 -22.94 22.70 -7.18
C ARG A 475 -22.65 22.58 -8.66
N PHE A 476 -22.24 21.38 -9.06
CA PHE A 476 -22.02 21.07 -10.47
C PHE A 476 -23.27 20.44 -11.06
N THR A 477 -23.80 21.06 -12.13
CA THR A 477 -24.86 20.47 -12.94
C THR A 477 -24.18 19.89 -14.19
N LEU A 478 -23.90 18.60 -14.15
CA LEU A 478 -23.41 17.92 -15.34
C LEU A 478 -24.58 17.70 -16.30
N PRO A 479 -24.41 17.97 -17.60
CA PRO A 479 -25.45 17.68 -18.59
C PRO A 479 -25.67 16.15 -18.63
N GLU A 480 -26.92 15.72 -18.84
CA GLU A 480 -27.28 14.32 -19.01
C GLU A 480 -26.61 13.72 -20.27
N GLU A 481 -26.54 14.49 -21.33
CA GLU A 481 -25.88 14.16 -22.58
C GLU A 481 -24.94 15.29 -23.02
N THR A 482 -23.73 14.94 -23.39
CA THR A 482 -22.77 15.86 -23.99
C THR A 482 -22.86 15.76 -25.50
N THR A 483 -23.12 16.88 -26.20
CA THR A 483 -23.09 16.91 -27.66
C THR A 483 -21.74 17.36 -28.16
N TYR A 484 -21.05 16.50 -28.85
CA TYR A 484 -19.75 16.76 -29.51
C TYR A 484 -19.71 16.05 -30.88
N GLU A 485 -18.81 16.48 -31.74
CA GLU A 485 -18.54 15.79 -33.00
C GLU A 485 -17.67 14.56 -32.71
N LYS A 486 -18.20 13.38 -33.02
CA LYS A 486 -17.46 12.12 -32.79
C LYS A 486 -16.29 12.00 -33.72
N THR A 487 -15.19 11.48 -33.22
CA THR A 487 -14.00 11.13 -33.99
C THR A 487 -14.35 10.03 -34.99
N PRO A 488 -14.04 10.21 -36.31
CA PRO A 488 -14.30 9.18 -37.32
C PRO A 488 -13.60 7.86 -37.02
N SER A 489 -14.28 6.75 -37.31
CA SER A 489 -13.70 5.40 -37.21
C SER A 489 -14.16 4.53 -38.37
N GLY A 490 -13.32 3.58 -38.80
CA GLY A 490 -13.59 2.62 -39.86
C GLY A 490 -14.61 1.54 -39.50
N PHE A 491 -14.97 1.42 -38.22
CA PHE A 491 -15.96 0.46 -37.72
C PHE A 491 -16.76 1.06 -36.55
N ASP A 492 -17.84 0.41 -36.17
CA ASP A 492 -18.66 0.84 -35.04
C ASP A 492 -18.00 0.49 -33.70
N ARG A 493 -17.35 1.49 -33.09
CA ARG A 493 -16.67 1.35 -31.78
C ARG A 493 -17.63 1.34 -30.59
N SER A 494 -18.89 1.72 -30.77
CA SER A 494 -19.87 1.70 -29.68
C SER A 494 -20.34 0.30 -29.30
N VAL A 495 -20.01 -0.70 -30.12
CA VAL A 495 -20.32 -2.10 -29.85
C VAL A 495 -19.22 -2.69 -28.96
N GLU A 496 -19.55 -2.90 -27.69
CA GLU A 496 -18.63 -3.56 -26.77
C GLU A 496 -18.26 -4.97 -27.24
N PRO A 497 -16.96 -5.34 -27.23
CA PRO A 497 -16.53 -6.70 -27.57
C PRO A 497 -17.19 -7.77 -26.70
N PRO A 498 -17.45 -8.98 -27.20
CA PRO A 498 -17.96 -10.07 -26.39
C PRO A 498 -16.93 -10.53 -25.34
N TYR A 499 -17.36 -11.33 -24.37
CA TYR A 499 -16.42 -12.10 -23.57
C TYR A 499 -15.80 -13.22 -24.40
N GLY A 500 -14.55 -13.56 -24.09
CA GLY A 500 -13.92 -14.78 -24.55
C GLY A 500 -14.45 -16.03 -23.84
N GLU A 501 -13.67 -17.11 -23.91
CA GLU A 501 -13.97 -18.34 -23.18
C GLU A 501 -13.78 -18.13 -21.68
N ASN A 502 -14.80 -18.47 -20.89
CA ASN A 502 -14.77 -18.31 -19.45
C ASN A 502 -13.67 -19.20 -18.83
N PRO A 503 -12.74 -18.66 -18.04
CA PRO A 503 -11.68 -19.47 -17.46
C PRO A 503 -12.22 -20.44 -16.41
N ASP A 504 -11.68 -21.65 -16.37
CA ASP A 504 -11.92 -22.59 -15.29
C ASP A 504 -11.15 -22.13 -14.04
N LEU A 505 -11.87 -21.93 -12.94
CA LEU A 505 -11.27 -21.64 -11.64
C LEU A 505 -10.56 -22.87 -11.08
N LYS A 506 -9.24 -22.83 -11.00
CA LYS A 506 -8.41 -23.83 -10.33
C LYS A 506 -8.14 -23.36 -8.90
N VAL A 507 -8.85 -23.96 -7.94
CA VAL A 507 -8.55 -23.75 -6.53
C VAL A 507 -7.24 -24.45 -6.19
N PRO A 508 -6.28 -23.79 -5.54
CA PRO A 508 -5.03 -24.43 -5.14
C PRO A 508 -5.23 -25.68 -4.28
N GLU A 509 -4.37 -26.67 -4.45
CA GLU A 509 -4.38 -27.88 -3.62
C GLU A 509 -3.78 -27.53 -2.24
N VAL A 510 -4.59 -27.67 -1.20
CA VAL A 510 -4.19 -27.45 0.19
C VAL A 510 -3.83 -28.77 0.83
N TRP A 511 -2.67 -28.86 1.44
CA TRP A 511 -2.32 -29.93 2.35
C TRP A 511 -2.42 -29.44 3.80
N GLU A 512 -2.73 -30.35 4.71
CA GLU A 512 -2.90 -30.10 6.14
C GLU A 512 -2.20 -31.19 6.94
N THR A 513 -1.60 -30.82 8.05
CA THR A 513 -1.02 -31.76 9.00
C THR A 513 -0.98 -31.17 10.41
N GLU A 514 -1.15 -32.01 11.44
CA GLU A 514 -1.01 -31.63 12.85
C GLU A 514 0.34 -32.15 13.35
N LEU A 515 1.14 -31.28 13.98
CA LEU A 515 2.40 -31.68 14.61
C LEU A 515 2.16 -32.30 15.99
N ALA A 516 3.17 -33.01 16.52
CA ALA A 516 3.06 -33.73 17.78
C ALA A 516 2.74 -32.83 19.01
N ASN A 517 3.05 -31.53 18.91
CA ASN A 517 2.74 -30.54 19.94
C ASN A 517 1.37 -29.86 19.79
N GLY A 518 0.57 -30.27 18.78
CA GLY A 518 -0.77 -29.71 18.54
C GLY A 518 -0.79 -28.43 17.69
N LEU A 519 0.32 -28.11 16.98
CA LEU A 519 0.34 -27.05 15.98
C LEU A 519 -0.26 -27.60 14.67
N ASP A 520 -1.33 -26.98 14.19
CA ASP A 520 -1.89 -27.26 12.87
C ASP A 520 -1.09 -26.51 11.78
N VAL A 521 -0.72 -27.22 10.71
CA VAL A 521 0.07 -26.68 9.61
C VAL A 521 -0.67 -26.87 8.30
N TYR A 522 -0.87 -25.79 7.58
CA TYR A 522 -1.53 -25.74 6.27
C TYR A 522 -0.55 -25.27 5.21
N GLY A 523 -0.61 -25.82 4.00
CA GLY A 523 0.28 -25.36 2.96
C GLY A 523 -0.22 -25.52 1.55
N ILE A 524 0.38 -24.72 0.65
CA ILE A 524 0.20 -24.75 -0.80
C ILE A 524 1.56 -24.73 -1.47
N GLU A 525 1.87 -25.72 -2.29
CA GLU A 525 3.08 -25.76 -3.10
C GLU A 525 2.95 -24.85 -4.32
N ASN A 526 3.90 -23.92 -4.51
CA ASN A 526 3.95 -23.02 -5.66
C ASN A 526 5.39 -22.79 -6.10
N TYR A 527 5.76 -23.26 -7.29
CA TYR A 527 7.14 -23.25 -7.81
C TYR A 527 7.37 -22.20 -8.91
N GLU A 528 6.51 -21.19 -9.02
CA GLU A 528 6.64 -20.14 -10.03
C GLU A 528 7.88 -19.27 -9.78
N LEU A 529 8.09 -18.88 -8.53
CA LEU A 529 9.25 -18.11 -8.06
C LEU A 529 10.00 -18.89 -6.98
N PRO A 530 11.29 -18.65 -6.79
CA PRO A 530 12.08 -19.32 -5.76
C PRO A 530 11.85 -18.71 -4.37
N LEU A 531 10.60 -18.42 -4.02
CA LEU A 531 10.19 -17.77 -2.78
C LEU A 531 9.33 -18.71 -1.93
N VAL A 532 9.38 -18.51 -0.61
CA VAL A 532 8.45 -19.09 0.36
C VAL A 532 7.95 -17.98 1.28
N GLU A 533 6.64 -17.86 1.41
CA GLU A 533 5.97 -17.05 2.43
C GLU A 533 5.40 -17.96 3.51
N PHE A 534 5.49 -17.54 4.76
CA PHE A 534 4.95 -18.29 5.89
C PHE A 534 4.35 -17.36 6.95
N GLU A 535 3.43 -17.93 7.73
CA GLU A 535 2.82 -17.25 8.87
C GLU A 535 2.58 -18.23 10.00
N ILE A 536 2.87 -17.83 11.25
CA ILE A 536 2.42 -18.49 12.47
C ILE A 536 1.49 -17.51 13.19
N SER A 537 0.22 -17.85 13.31
CA SER A 537 -0.80 -17.07 14.02
C SER A 537 -1.09 -17.69 15.38
N VAL A 538 -0.80 -16.98 16.46
CA VAL A 538 -1.09 -17.41 17.85
C VAL A 538 -2.30 -16.62 18.34
N LYS A 539 -3.44 -17.27 18.53
CA LYS A 539 -4.68 -16.64 19.00
C LYS A 539 -4.50 -16.01 20.39
N GLY A 540 -4.96 -14.76 20.52
CA GLY A 540 -4.79 -13.97 21.73
C GLY A 540 -4.72 -12.47 21.44
N GLY A 541 -3.52 -11.91 21.42
CA GLY A 541 -3.35 -10.46 21.21
C GLY A 541 -4.01 -9.62 22.32
N LEU A 542 -4.58 -8.48 21.93
CA LEU A 542 -5.25 -7.55 22.83
C LEU A 542 -6.36 -8.21 23.69
N MET A 543 -7.09 -9.17 23.14
CA MET A 543 -8.22 -9.78 23.83
C MET A 543 -7.86 -10.53 25.12
N LEU A 544 -6.59 -10.88 25.31
CA LEU A 544 -6.06 -11.54 26.52
C LEU A 544 -5.41 -10.55 27.51
N GLU A 545 -5.43 -9.27 27.19
CA GLU A 545 -4.80 -8.24 28.04
C GLU A 545 -5.74 -7.73 29.14
N ASN A 546 -5.11 -7.10 30.14
CA ASN A 546 -5.84 -6.33 31.14
C ASN A 546 -6.12 -4.92 30.58
N PRO A 547 -7.35 -4.39 30.65
CA PRO A 547 -7.66 -3.02 30.21
C PRO A 547 -6.75 -1.92 30.78
N ASP A 548 -6.24 -2.09 32.02
CA ASP A 548 -5.31 -1.15 32.64
C ASP A 548 -3.87 -1.23 32.08
N LYS A 549 -3.56 -2.27 31.31
CA LYS A 549 -2.22 -2.55 30.75
C LYS A 549 -2.30 -2.96 29.29
N THR A 550 -3.12 -2.28 28.50
CA THR A 550 -3.21 -2.51 27.06
C THR A 550 -1.89 -2.15 26.38
N GLY A 551 -1.48 -2.98 25.40
CA GLY A 551 -0.18 -2.87 24.70
C GLY A 551 0.86 -3.91 25.13
N VAL A 552 0.54 -4.77 26.14
CA VAL A 552 1.45 -5.86 26.55
C VAL A 552 1.74 -6.81 25.41
N ALA A 553 0.73 -7.29 24.67
CA ALA A 553 0.92 -8.22 23.53
C ALA A 553 1.71 -7.57 22.41
N ASN A 554 1.50 -6.28 22.15
CA ASN A 554 2.28 -5.54 21.16
C ASN A 554 3.74 -5.41 21.57
N LEU A 555 4.03 -5.10 22.82
CA LEU A 555 5.40 -5.06 23.35
C LEU A 555 6.05 -6.46 23.37
N VAL A 556 5.28 -7.54 23.62
CA VAL A 556 5.78 -8.92 23.48
C VAL A 556 6.22 -9.17 22.04
N ALA A 557 5.36 -8.86 21.06
CA ALA A 557 5.65 -9.03 19.65
C ALA A 557 6.92 -8.25 19.25
N GLU A 558 7.05 -7.01 19.70
CA GLU A 558 8.22 -6.17 19.45
C GLU A 558 9.50 -6.78 20.06
N LEU A 559 9.45 -7.22 21.34
CA LEU A 559 10.63 -7.76 22.01
C LEU A 559 11.09 -9.13 21.47
N LEU A 560 10.20 -9.93 20.90
CA LEU A 560 10.58 -11.17 20.23
C LEU A 560 11.51 -10.94 19.03
N THR A 561 11.50 -9.73 18.45
CA THR A 561 12.42 -9.32 17.37
C THR A 561 13.73 -8.69 17.88
N LYS A 562 13.86 -8.46 19.18
CA LYS A 562 14.99 -7.72 19.78
C LYS A 562 16.03 -8.66 20.42
N GLY A 563 16.44 -9.66 19.66
CA GLY A 563 17.46 -10.62 20.04
C GLY A 563 16.93 -11.88 20.72
N THR A 564 17.81 -12.85 20.86
CA THR A 564 17.54 -14.15 21.47
C THR A 564 18.49 -14.40 22.64
N ALA A 565 18.33 -15.52 23.34
CA ALA A 565 19.29 -15.92 24.37
C ALA A 565 20.71 -16.07 23.81
N ASN A 566 20.87 -16.38 22.52
CA ASN A 566 22.13 -16.65 21.86
C ASN A 566 22.63 -15.51 20.96
N LYS A 567 21.79 -14.56 20.63
CA LYS A 567 22.10 -13.46 19.72
C LYS A 567 21.68 -12.13 20.34
N THR A 568 22.53 -11.11 20.20
CA THR A 568 22.12 -9.73 20.46
C THR A 568 21.08 -9.28 19.42
N PRO A 569 20.39 -8.15 19.64
CA PRO A 569 19.50 -7.61 18.61
C PRO A 569 20.17 -7.44 17.25
N GLU A 570 21.40 -6.90 17.23
CA GLU A 570 22.19 -6.69 16.02
C GLU A 570 22.59 -8.01 15.34
N GLU A 571 22.99 -9.02 16.16
CA GLU A 571 23.36 -10.33 15.64
C GLU A 571 22.14 -11.09 15.08
N LEU A 572 20.96 -10.92 15.66
CA LEU A 572 19.73 -11.53 15.15
C LEU A 572 19.33 -10.90 13.81
N GLU A 573 19.30 -9.57 13.75
CA GLU A 573 18.97 -8.83 12.54
C GLU A 573 19.94 -9.18 11.41
N GLN A 574 21.26 -9.16 11.70
CA GLN A 574 22.27 -9.57 10.73
C GLN A 574 22.03 -11.00 10.22
N ALA A 575 21.68 -11.93 11.11
CA ALA A 575 21.44 -13.32 10.72
C ALA A 575 20.21 -13.49 9.80
N ILE A 576 19.15 -12.70 10.01
CA ILE A 576 17.96 -12.68 9.15
C ILE A 576 18.32 -12.10 7.78
N ASP A 577 18.98 -10.96 7.76
CA ASP A 577 19.31 -10.24 6.54
C ASP A 577 20.35 -11.00 5.67
N GLU A 578 21.32 -11.72 6.28
CA GLU A 578 22.26 -12.56 5.54
C GLU A 578 21.56 -13.65 4.70
N LEU A 579 20.34 -14.03 5.08
CA LEU A 579 19.49 -14.95 4.31
C LEU A 579 18.65 -14.24 3.25
N GLY A 580 18.65 -12.89 3.20
CA GLY A 580 17.72 -12.10 2.43
C GLY A 580 16.28 -12.39 2.83
N ALA A 581 16.05 -12.74 4.08
CA ALA A 581 14.75 -13.06 4.63
C ALA A 581 14.12 -11.85 5.33
N SER A 582 12.81 -11.87 5.50
CA SER A 582 12.12 -10.97 6.43
C SER A 582 11.33 -11.78 7.45
N ILE A 583 11.40 -11.39 8.73
CA ILE A 583 10.61 -11.96 9.81
C ILE A 583 10.02 -10.81 10.61
N ASN A 584 8.70 -10.66 10.55
CA ASN A 584 7.96 -9.62 11.25
C ASN A 584 7.06 -10.25 12.30
N ILE A 585 7.02 -9.71 13.50
CA ILE A 585 6.13 -10.14 14.58
C ILE A 585 5.29 -8.94 14.99
N PHE A 586 3.97 -9.09 14.96
CA PHE A 586 3.05 -8.02 15.31
C PHE A 586 1.85 -8.56 16.09
N SER A 587 1.23 -7.70 16.88
CA SER A 587 0.04 -8.03 17.64
C SER A 587 -1.18 -7.28 17.12
N GLY A 588 -2.24 -8.04 16.89
CA GLY A 588 -3.57 -7.53 16.58
C GLY A 588 -4.51 -7.60 17.78
N ARG A 589 -5.82 -7.46 17.50
CA ARG A 589 -6.84 -7.65 18.55
C ARG A 589 -6.98 -9.10 18.99
N GLN A 590 -6.79 -10.06 18.10
CA GLN A 590 -7.15 -11.46 18.30
C GLN A 590 -6.00 -12.44 18.12
N ALA A 591 -4.83 -11.96 17.69
CA ALA A 591 -3.65 -12.81 17.50
C ALA A 591 -2.35 -12.02 17.65
N ILE A 592 -1.28 -12.74 17.99
CA ILE A 592 0.10 -12.37 17.69
C ILE A 592 0.50 -13.17 16.47
N THR A 593 0.99 -12.49 15.46
CA THR A 593 1.33 -13.07 14.16
C THR A 593 2.82 -12.93 13.89
N ILE A 594 3.47 -14.05 13.54
CA ILE A 594 4.83 -14.12 13.03
C ILE A 594 4.70 -14.36 11.54
N ARG A 595 5.09 -13.39 10.71
CA ARG A 595 5.02 -13.50 9.24
C ARG A 595 6.38 -13.25 8.63
N GLY A 596 6.75 -14.07 7.67
CA GLY A 596 8.01 -13.90 6.99
C GLY A 596 8.02 -14.42 5.56
N ASN A 597 9.06 -14.04 4.86
CA ASN A 597 9.39 -14.58 3.55
C ASN A 597 10.89 -14.87 3.46
N SER A 598 11.25 -15.77 2.58
CA SER A 598 12.65 -16.06 2.26
C SER A 598 12.77 -16.64 0.85
N LEU A 599 13.98 -16.63 0.33
CA LEU A 599 14.31 -17.49 -0.80
C LEU A 599 14.19 -18.97 -0.36
N ALA A 600 13.58 -19.81 -1.20
CA ALA A 600 13.32 -21.22 -0.89
C ALA A 600 14.57 -21.98 -0.44
N ARG A 601 15.76 -21.61 -0.96
CA ARG A 601 17.05 -22.21 -0.58
C ARG A 601 17.49 -21.92 0.86
N TYR A 602 16.87 -20.93 1.52
CA TYR A 602 17.19 -20.50 2.89
C TYR A 602 16.03 -20.70 3.88
N TYR A 603 14.97 -21.40 3.45
CA TYR A 603 13.79 -21.59 4.29
C TYR A 603 14.12 -22.30 5.62
N ASP A 604 14.93 -23.34 5.60
CA ASP A 604 15.28 -24.11 6.82
C ASP A 604 16.06 -23.24 7.82
N GLU A 605 17.03 -22.43 7.34
CA GLU A 605 17.79 -21.51 8.16
C GLU A 605 16.89 -20.38 8.70
N THR A 606 15.95 -19.89 7.90
CA THR A 606 14.98 -18.87 8.32
C THR A 606 14.07 -19.41 9.42
N MET A 607 13.55 -20.64 9.26
CA MET A 607 12.71 -21.29 10.28
C MET A 607 13.47 -21.57 11.58
N ALA A 608 14.75 -21.87 11.52
CA ALA A 608 15.58 -22.00 12.71
C ALA A 608 15.69 -20.68 13.49
N LEU A 609 15.77 -19.53 12.79
CA LEU A 609 15.73 -18.23 13.45
C LEU A 609 14.35 -17.93 14.05
N VAL A 610 13.25 -18.25 13.35
CA VAL A 610 11.88 -18.13 13.89
C VAL A 610 11.72 -18.96 15.17
N GLU A 611 12.22 -20.21 15.19
CA GLU A 611 12.19 -21.05 16.38
C GLU A 611 12.97 -20.41 17.53
N GLU A 612 14.17 -19.90 17.28
CA GLU A 612 14.99 -19.24 18.29
C GLU A 612 14.33 -17.98 18.84
N MET A 613 13.76 -17.12 17.98
CA MET A 613 13.01 -15.91 18.37
C MET A 613 11.79 -16.25 19.24
N LEU A 614 11.04 -17.27 18.83
CA LEU A 614 9.83 -17.69 19.51
C LEU A 614 10.10 -18.35 20.84
N LEU A 615 11.13 -19.21 20.95
CA LEU A 615 11.37 -20.06 22.13
C LEU A 615 12.44 -19.54 23.09
N GLU A 616 13.33 -18.70 22.61
CA GLU A 616 14.50 -18.21 23.36
C GLU A 616 14.61 -16.68 23.34
N PRO A 617 13.53 -15.92 23.63
CA PRO A 617 13.60 -14.46 23.60
C PRO A 617 14.54 -13.90 24.66
N ARG A 618 15.26 -12.84 24.29
CA ARG A 618 16.30 -12.24 25.13
C ARG A 618 15.76 -11.50 26.35
N TRP A 619 14.62 -10.84 26.24
CA TRP A 619 14.02 -9.98 27.27
C TRP A 619 14.98 -8.88 27.77
N ASP A 620 15.54 -8.13 26.84
CA ASP A 620 16.51 -7.08 27.12
C ASP A 620 15.81 -5.85 27.73
N ASP A 621 16.27 -5.37 28.89
CA ASP A 621 15.70 -4.22 29.60
C ASP A 621 15.81 -2.93 28.78
N ARG A 622 16.92 -2.75 28.04
CA ARG A 622 17.14 -1.56 27.23
C ARG A 622 16.23 -1.54 26.00
N GLU A 623 16.13 -2.64 25.29
CA GLU A 623 15.24 -2.79 24.15
C GLU A 623 13.77 -2.58 24.55
N PHE A 624 13.41 -3.04 25.75
CA PHE A 624 12.09 -2.77 26.33
C PHE A 624 11.81 -1.29 26.50
N GLU A 625 12.75 -0.52 27.05
CA GLU A 625 12.57 0.93 27.22
C GLU A 625 12.53 1.67 25.86
N LEU A 626 13.36 1.27 24.89
CA LEU A 626 13.33 1.81 23.52
C LEU A 626 12.00 1.51 22.83
N ALA A 627 11.49 0.29 22.96
CA ALA A 627 10.19 -0.10 22.41
C ALA A 627 9.04 0.74 23.02
N LYS A 628 9.05 0.97 24.35
CA LYS A 628 8.06 1.85 25.01
C LYS A 628 8.12 3.27 24.45
N GLN A 629 9.30 3.86 24.32
CA GLN A 629 9.47 5.20 23.75
C GLN A 629 8.97 5.28 22.30
N SER A 630 9.27 4.27 21.50
CA SER A 630 8.77 4.15 20.11
C SER A 630 7.25 4.11 20.06
N ILE A 631 6.61 3.28 20.89
CA ILE A 631 5.15 3.18 20.95
C ILE A 631 4.53 4.49 21.43
N MET A 632 5.10 5.16 22.43
CA MET A 632 4.61 6.48 22.89
C MET A 632 4.67 7.53 21.77
N SER A 633 5.72 7.51 20.95
CA SER A 633 5.83 8.37 19.77
C SER A 633 4.76 8.04 18.72
N GLN A 634 4.47 6.77 18.49
CA GLN A 634 3.40 6.33 17.59
C GLN A 634 2.02 6.79 18.10
N ILE A 635 1.74 6.65 19.40
CA ILE A 635 0.51 7.13 20.03
C ILE A 635 0.37 8.64 19.84
N ALA A 636 1.44 9.40 20.05
CA ALA A 636 1.44 10.85 19.84
C ALA A 636 1.12 11.21 18.37
N GLN A 637 1.71 10.51 17.39
CA GLN A 637 1.42 10.70 15.97
C GLN A 637 -0.02 10.34 15.63
N GLN A 638 -0.54 9.21 16.13
CA GLN A 638 -1.92 8.79 15.90
C GLN A 638 -2.92 9.78 16.48
N SER A 639 -2.62 10.40 17.63
CA SER A 639 -3.48 11.41 18.26
C SER A 639 -3.65 12.70 17.47
N ALA A 640 -2.79 12.91 16.47
CA ALA A 640 -2.83 14.05 15.55
C ALA A 640 -3.56 13.73 14.24
N ASN A 641 -3.66 12.46 13.88
CA ASN A 641 -4.24 12.05 12.59
C ASN A 641 -5.76 11.91 12.71
N PRO A 642 -6.57 12.69 11.95
CA PRO A 642 -8.03 12.63 12.03
C PRO A 642 -8.62 11.25 11.74
N ASN A 643 -8.00 10.44 10.87
CA ASN A 643 -8.45 9.08 10.58
C ASN A 643 -8.20 8.12 11.76
N SER A 644 -7.04 8.24 12.43
CA SER A 644 -6.73 7.47 13.63
C SER A 644 -7.66 7.85 14.78
N ILE A 645 -7.90 9.16 14.98
CA ILE A 645 -8.87 9.67 15.94
C ILE A 645 -10.26 9.09 15.67
N ALA A 646 -10.72 9.12 14.41
CA ALA A 646 -12.01 8.57 14.03
C ALA A 646 -12.11 7.07 14.32
N THR A 647 -11.05 6.30 14.03
CA THR A 647 -11.01 4.85 14.28
C THR A 647 -11.08 4.54 15.78
N ASN A 648 -10.25 5.17 16.59
CA ASN A 648 -10.18 4.93 18.04
C ASN A 648 -11.47 5.38 18.73
N THR A 649 -12.00 6.55 18.35
CA THR A 649 -13.27 7.07 18.90
C THR A 649 -14.44 6.15 18.51
N PHE A 650 -14.49 5.70 17.26
CA PHE A 650 -15.55 4.83 16.79
C PHE A 650 -15.56 3.48 17.51
N ASN A 651 -14.38 2.89 17.77
CA ASN A 651 -14.28 1.65 18.54
C ASN A 651 -14.79 1.82 19.96
N LYS A 652 -14.49 2.93 20.63
CA LYS A 652 -15.04 3.24 21.97
C LYS A 652 -16.56 3.38 21.94
N LEU A 653 -17.11 3.97 20.89
CA LEU A 653 -18.56 4.08 20.70
C LEU A 653 -19.24 2.74 20.39
N LEU A 654 -18.55 1.83 19.69
CA LEU A 654 -19.05 0.49 19.33
C LEU A 654 -19.10 -0.47 20.52
N TYR A 655 -17.97 -0.54 21.26
CA TYR A 655 -17.79 -1.56 22.29
C TYR A 655 -18.03 -1.03 23.71
N GLY A 656 -18.03 0.30 23.91
CA GLY A 656 -18.00 0.92 25.24
C GLY A 656 -16.57 1.13 25.74
N GLU A 657 -16.37 2.13 26.62
CA GLU A 657 -15.04 2.58 27.04
C GLU A 657 -14.22 1.50 27.77
N ASP A 658 -14.86 0.66 28.56
CA ASP A 658 -14.19 -0.33 29.41
C ASP A 658 -14.02 -1.69 28.72
N HIS A 659 -14.56 -1.87 27.52
CA HIS A 659 -14.46 -3.14 26.82
C HIS A 659 -13.11 -3.29 26.14
N ILE A 660 -12.41 -4.42 26.33
CA ILE A 660 -11.05 -4.62 25.81
C ILE A 660 -10.93 -4.36 24.30
N LEU A 661 -11.94 -4.71 23.51
CA LEU A 661 -11.93 -4.50 22.06
C LEU A 661 -12.13 -3.02 21.64
N SER A 662 -12.43 -2.12 22.58
CA SER A 662 -12.47 -0.68 22.30
C SER A 662 -11.08 -0.04 22.22
N PHE A 663 -10.10 -0.68 22.85
CA PHE A 663 -8.73 -0.16 22.92
C PHE A 663 -7.96 -0.37 21.62
N ASN A 664 -6.94 0.45 21.44
CA ASN A 664 -5.95 0.24 20.37
C ASN A 664 -4.95 -0.85 20.85
N PRO A 665 -4.57 -1.82 20.01
CA PRO A 665 -3.57 -2.84 20.35
C PRO A 665 -2.22 -2.29 20.79
N ILE A 666 -1.82 -1.10 20.35
CA ILE A 666 -0.57 -0.45 20.82
C ILE A 666 -0.70 0.16 22.22
N GLY A 667 -1.90 0.13 22.83
CA GLY A 667 -2.15 0.69 24.14
C GLY A 667 -2.43 2.19 24.17
N THR A 668 -2.32 2.76 25.36
CA THR A 668 -2.43 4.20 25.65
C THR A 668 -1.14 4.67 26.33
N THR A 669 -0.88 5.98 26.38
CA THR A 669 0.27 6.53 27.11
C THR A 669 0.32 6.03 28.55
N THR A 670 -0.82 6.05 29.24
CA THR A 670 -0.91 5.61 30.64
C THR A 670 -0.65 4.11 30.82
N SER A 671 -1.21 3.26 29.92
CA SER A 671 -1.00 1.82 30.03
C SER A 671 0.45 1.43 29.70
N ILE A 672 1.05 2.04 28.66
CA ILE A 672 2.46 1.80 28.27
C ILE A 672 3.42 2.21 29.40
N GLU A 673 3.18 3.34 30.06
CA GLU A 673 3.98 3.74 31.23
C GLU A 673 3.90 2.72 32.37
N ALA A 674 2.74 2.12 32.59
CA ALA A 674 2.49 1.17 33.67
C ALA A 674 2.99 -0.26 33.40
N ILE A 675 3.25 -0.62 32.13
CA ILE A 675 3.72 -1.95 31.73
C ILE A 675 5.17 -2.14 32.17
N THR A 676 5.44 -3.34 32.71
CA THR A 676 6.78 -3.81 33.11
C THR A 676 7.22 -5.00 32.29
N LEU A 677 8.52 -5.26 32.25
CA LEU A 677 9.06 -6.45 31.56
C LEU A 677 8.52 -7.78 32.12
N ASP A 678 8.18 -7.83 33.41
CA ASP A 678 7.55 -9.00 34.03
C ASP A 678 6.10 -9.22 33.52
N ASP A 679 5.39 -8.18 33.15
CA ASP A 679 4.07 -8.30 32.51
C ASP A 679 4.19 -9.00 31.14
N LEU A 680 5.19 -8.62 30.35
CA LEU A 680 5.48 -9.24 29.05
C LEU A 680 5.84 -10.73 29.21
N LYS A 681 6.76 -11.03 30.14
CA LYS A 681 7.15 -12.41 30.43
C LYS A 681 5.96 -13.25 30.90
N SER A 682 5.09 -12.66 31.71
CA SER A 682 3.86 -13.31 32.18
C SER A 682 2.89 -13.60 31.05
N TYR A 683 2.66 -12.62 30.16
CA TYR A 683 1.83 -12.82 28.97
C TYR A 683 2.38 -13.93 28.08
N TYR A 684 3.66 -13.88 27.73
CA TYR A 684 4.35 -14.87 26.92
C TYR A 684 4.24 -16.27 27.53
N MET A 685 4.55 -16.42 28.82
CA MET A 685 4.50 -17.71 29.50
C MET A 685 3.08 -18.30 29.57
N ASN A 686 2.07 -17.48 29.64
CA ASN A 686 0.69 -17.96 29.83
C ASN A 686 -0.01 -18.22 28.50
N TYR A 687 0.27 -17.44 27.45
CA TYR A 687 -0.59 -17.37 26.26
C TYR A 687 0.09 -17.80 24.95
N ILE A 688 1.42 -17.76 24.83
CA ILE A 688 2.11 -18.22 23.61
C ILE A 688 2.23 -19.75 23.65
N SER A 689 1.36 -20.42 22.89
CA SER A 689 1.21 -21.88 22.92
C SER A 689 0.81 -22.43 21.55
N PRO A 690 1.37 -23.58 21.13
CA PRO A 690 0.98 -24.23 19.87
C PRO A 690 -0.46 -24.72 19.89
N SER A 691 -1.08 -24.92 21.07
CA SER A 691 -2.48 -25.36 21.20
C SER A 691 -3.53 -24.33 20.75
N VAL A 692 -3.11 -23.10 20.52
CA VAL A 692 -3.92 -21.98 20.00
C VAL A 692 -3.25 -21.31 18.82
N ALA A 693 -2.39 -22.03 18.12
CA ALA A 693 -1.64 -21.52 16.99
C ALA A 693 -1.90 -22.34 15.73
N ASP A 694 -1.88 -21.65 14.61
CA ASP A 694 -1.92 -22.23 13.27
C ASP A 694 -0.70 -21.75 12.48
N MET A 695 -0.16 -22.59 11.59
CA MET A 695 0.90 -22.22 10.69
C MET A 695 0.48 -22.38 9.23
N HIS A 696 0.82 -21.42 8.41
CA HIS A 696 0.51 -21.35 6.99
C HIS A 696 1.80 -21.21 6.19
N VAL A 697 1.96 -21.96 5.10
CA VAL A 697 3.16 -21.94 4.25
C VAL A 697 2.78 -22.01 2.78
N VAL A 698 3.30 -21.09 1.98
CA VAL A 698 3.07 -21.06 0.53
C VAL A 698 4.39 -20.78 -0.19
N GLY A 699 4.74 -21.58 -1.19
CA GLY A 699 5.92 -21.29 -2.00
C GLY A 699 6.59 -22.49 -2.63
N ALA A 700 7.84 -22.31 -3.04
CA ALA A 700 8.64 -23.30 -3.74
C ALA A 700 9.24 -24.34 -2.78
N ILE A 701 8.38 -25.01 -2.03
CA ILE A 701 8.73 -25.99 -1.01
C ILE A 701 7.65 -27.07 -0.92
N ASP A 702 8.03 -28.32 -0.69
CA ASP A 702 7.09 -29.42 -0.52
C ASP A 702 6.72 -29.67 0.95
N GLN A 703 5.57 -30.34 1.18
CA GLN A 703 5.08 -30.66 2.51
C GLN A 703 6.12 -31.38 3.39
N GLY A 704 6.89 -32.32 2.82
CA GLY A 704 7.86 -33.09 3.57
C GLY A 704 9.02 -32.24 4.10
N GLN A 705 9.49 -31.26 3.31
CA GLN A 705 10.50 -30.29 3.71
C GLN A 705 9.97 -29.37 4.81
N VAL A 706 8.74 -28.85 4.67
CA VAL A 706 8.11 -28.02 5.72
C VAL A 706 8.00 -28.78 7.04
N VAL A 707 7.47 -30.00 7.03
CA VAL A 707 7.33 -30.82 8.25
C VAL A 707 8.71 -31.11 8.87
N ALA A 708 9.72 -31.42 8.05
CA ALA A 708 11.08 -31.67 8.55
C ALA A 708 11.70 -30.43 9.20
N SER A 709 11.51 -29.25 8.64
CA SER A 709 12.02 -28.00 9.22
C SER A 709 11.38 -27.66 10.58
N LEU A 710 10.17 -28.17 10.84
CA LEU A 710 9.40 -27.92 12.06
C LEU A 710 9.60 -29.00 13.14
N GLU A 711 10.37 -30.07 12.90
CA GLU A 711 10.57 -31.15 13.90
C GLU A 711 11.13 -30.60 15.22
N SER A 712 12.16 -29.73 15.16
CA SER A 712 12.75 -29.12 16.34
C SER A 712 11.77 -28.23 17.10
N LEU A 713 11.02 -27.40 16.38
CA LEU A 713 9.98 -26.54 16.95
C LEU A 713 8.89 -27.39 17.64
N SER A 714 8.44 -28.46 17.02
CA SER A 714 7.44 -29.37 17.56
C SER A 714 7.88 -30.06 18.86
N ASP A 715 9.15 -30.46 18.93
CA ASP A 715 9.73 -31.11 20.12
C ASP A 715 9.95 -30.14 21.29
N ARG A 716 10.21 -28.87 21.01
CA ARG A 716 10.63 -27.86 22.01
C ARG A 716 9.49 -26.95 22.45
N TRP A 717 8.54 -26.63 21.56
CA TRP A 717 7.41 -25.75 21.89
C TRP A 717 6.28 -26.56 22.55
N ALA A 718 6.31 -26.63 23.87
CA ALA A 718 5.35 -27.42 24.63
C ALA A 718 3.96 -26.75 24.65
N ALA A 719 2.93 -27.54 24.37
CA ALA A 719 1.53 -27.11 24.46
C ALA A 719 1.15 -26.75 25.91
N LYS A 720 0.39 -25.69 26.06
CA LYS A 720 -0.24 -25.21 27.29
C LYS A 720 -1.73 -25.03 27.03
N GLU A 721 -2.55 -25.24 28.08
CA GLU A 721 -3.95 -24.93 28.00
C GLU A 721 -4.15 -23.40 28.04
N VAL A 722 -4.69 -22.83 26.97
CA VAL A 722 -5.03 -21.40 26.87
C VAL A 722 -6.54 -21.29 26.71
N THR A 723 -7.18 -20.58 27.62
CA THR A 723 -8.60 -20.28 27.54
C THR A 723 -8.79 -18.91 26.90
N LEU A 724 -9.39 -18.90 25.71
CA LEU A 724 -9.77 -17.63 25.04
C LEU A 724 -11.07 -17.10 25.67
N PRO A 725 -11.16 -15.78 25.91
CA PRO A 725 -12.36 -15.17 26.45
C PRO A 725 -13.52 -15.19 25.46
N GLU A 726 -14.72 -15.46 25.96
CA GLU A 726 -15.95 -15.22 25.20
C GLU A 726 -16.44 -13.81 25.50
N PHE A 727 -16.79 -13.05 24.47
CA PHE A 727 -17.30 -11.69 24.60
C PHE A 727 -18.80 -11.67 24.28
N GLU A 728 -19.58 -11.10 25.21
CA GLU A 728 -20.96 -10.73 24.89
C GLU A 728 -20.95 -9.57 23.89
N THR A 729 -21.74 -9.69 22.82
CA THR A 729 -21.89 -8.59 21.86
C THR A 729 -22.55 -7.40 22.56
N PRO A 730 -21.91 -6.22 22.59
CA PRO A 730 -22.49 -5.04 23.24
C PRO A 730 -23.85 -4.66 22.66
N GLU A 731 -24.71 -4.08 23.50
CA GLU A 731 -26.03 -3.62 23.08
C GLU A 731 -25.90 -2.55 21.99
N GLN A 732 -26.53 -2.81 20.84
CA GLN A 732 -26.46 -1.92 19.70
C GLN A 732 -27.39 -0.71 19.85
N PRO A 733 -27.11 0.43 19.19
CA PRO A 733 -27.97 1.61 19.26
C PRO A 733 -29.41 1.29 18.85
N SER A 734 -30.37 1.57 19.73
CA SER A 734 -31.78 1.47 19.41
C SER A 734 -32.26 2.56 18.45
N ALA A 735 -31.54 3.68 18.39
CA ALA A 735 -31.73 4.80 17.49
C ALA A 735 -30.39 5.48 17.18
N SER A 736 -30.25 6.03 15.99
CA SER A 736 -29.04 6.74 15.57
C SER A 736 -28.80 7.99 16.40
N LYS A 737 -27.51 8.27 16.64
CA LYS A 737 -27.02 9.50 17.28
C LYS A 737 -25.82 10.02 16.52
N VAL A 738 -25.70 11.36 16.49
CA VAL A 738 -24.53 12.03 15.93
C VAL A 738 -23.53 12.32 17.05
N TYR A 739 -22.29 11.90 16.81
CA TYR A 739 -21.15 12.19 17.68
C TYR A 739 -20.16 13.06 16.91
N PHE A 740 -19.57 14.02 17.58
CA PHE A 740 -18.61 14.93 16.96
C PHE A 740 -17.31 14.96 17.79
N TYR A 741 -16.19 14.76 17.10
CA TYR A 741 -14.87 14.97 17.68
C TYR A 741 -14.25 16.22 17.08
N ASP A 742 -13.91 17.20 17.93
CA ASP A 742 -13.38 18.49 17.49
C ASP A 742 -11.89 18.41 17.16
N VAL A 743 -11.58 18.71 15.91
CA VAL A 743 -10.22 18.98 15.41
C VAL A 743 -10.25 20.40 14.82
N PRO A 744 -9.82 21.40 15.59
CA PRO A 744 -9.89 22.80 15.19
C PRO A 744 -9.15 23.09 13.89
N ASP A 745 -9.74 23.94 13.06
CA ASP A 745 -9.18 24.38 11.77
C ASP A 745 -8.98 23.29 10.70
N ALA A 746 -9.53 22.08 10.91
CA ALA A 746 -9.45 20.99 9.94
C ALA A 746 -10.07 21.38 8.58
N LYS A 747 -9.35 21.13 7.50
CA LYS A 747 -9.78 21.43 6.13
C LYS A 747 -10.74 20.38 5.57
N GLN A 748 -10.75 19.19 6.20
CA GLN A 748 -11.67 18.08 5.91
C GLN A 748 -12.31 17.58 7.20
N SER A 749 -13.51 16.99 7.05
CA SER A 749 -14.11 16.15 8.08
C SER A 749 -13.99 14.68 7.72
N VAL A 750 -13.62 13.84 8.69
CA VAL A 750 -13.70 12.39 8.55
C VAL A 750 -15.07 11.93 9.01
N LEU A 751 -15.79 11.26 8.13
CA LEU A 751 -17.08 10.64 8.40
C LEU A 751 -16.86 9.15 8.68
N ARG A 752 -17.44 8.65 9.78
CA ARG A 752 -17.43 7.23 10.11
C ARG A 752 -18.76 6.83 10.69
N PHE A 753 -19.56 6.11 9.89
CA PHE A 753 -20.92 5.72 10.23
C PHE A 753 -21.04 4.21 10.25
N GLY A 754 -21.76 3.67 11.21
CA GLY A 754 -21.96 2.22 11.28
C GLY A 754 -22.35 1.71 12.66
N TYR A 755 -22.23 0.43 12.85
CA TYR A 755 -22.62 -0.28 14.06
C TYR A 755 -21.91 -1.65 14.12
N LEU A 756 -21.96 -2.32 15.30
CA LEU A 756 -21.43 -3.67 15.45
C LEU A 756 -22.41 -4.67 14.81
N ALA A 757 -21.99 -5.35 13.75
CA ALA A 757 -22.85 -6.17 12.91
C ALA A 757 -22.87 -7.65 13.33
N MET A 758 -21.93 -8.45 12.85
CA MET A 758 -21.96 -9.90 13.02
C MET A 758 -20.58 -10.54 12.85
N PRO A 759 -20.36 -11.76 13.34
CA PRO A 759 -19.12 -12.50 13.07
C PRO A 759 -19.06 -13.00 11.63
N GLU A 760 -17.84 -13.27 11.13
CA GLU A 760 -17.58 -13.82 9.78
C GLU A 760 -18.30 -15.16 9.56
N THR A 761 -18.48 -15.93 10.62
CA THR A 761 -19.17 -17.23 10.60
C THR A 761 -20.70 -17.13 10.54
N HIS A 762 -21.27 -15.92 10.63
CA HIS A 762 -22.73 -15.74 10.54
C HIS A 762 -23.25 -16.08 9.14
N PRO A 763 -24.38 -16.81 8.99
CA PRO A 763 -24.91 -17.21 7.68
C PRO A 763 -25.21 -16.06 6.72
N ASP A 764 -25.49 -14.87 7.25
CA ASP A 764 -25.76 -13.67 6.45
C ASP A 764 -24.49 -12.84 6.17
N PHE A 765 -23.31 -13.19 6.69
CA PHE A 765 -22.11 -12.36 6.50
C PHE A 765 -21.76 -12.21 5.03
N TYR A 766 -21.47 -13.31 4.34
CA TYR A 766 -21.15 -13.24 2.92
C TYR A 766 -22.32 -12.76 2.05
N PRO A 767 -23.58 -13.17 2.25
CA PRO A 767 -24.73 -12.52 1.61
C PRO A 767 -24.80 -11.00 1.80
N ALA A 768 -24.45 -10.49 2.99
CA ALA A 768 -24.42 -9.04 3.25
C ALA A 768 -23.24 -8.34 2.53
N GLU A 769 -22.09 -9.00 2.38
CA GLU A 769 -21.00 -8.50 1.52
C GLU A 769 -21.44 -8.40 0.06
N VAL A 770 -22.15 -9.41 -0.46
CA VAL A 770 -22.73 -9.37 -1.81
C VAL A 770 -23.70 -8.20 -1.96
N MET A 771 -24.59 -7.97 -0.98
CA MET A 771 -25.49 -6.80 -0.94
C MET A 771 -24.68 -5.49 -0.91
N ASN A 772 -23.63 -5.41 -0.13
CA ASN A 772 -22.81 -4.20 0.03
C ASN A 772 -21.99 -3.84 -1.20
N TYR A 773 -21.73 -4.78 -2.11
CA TYR A 773 -20.95 -4.54 -3.32
C TYR A 773 -21.48 -3.29 -4.08
N LYS A 774 -22.77 -3.24 -4.37
CA LYS A 774 -23.36 -2.10 -5.09
C LYS A 774 -23.61 -0.87 -4.20
N LEU A 775 -23.69 -1.04 -2.88
CA LEU A 775 -23.88 0.09 -1.95
C LEU A 775 -22.59 0.90 -1.80
N GLY A 776 -21.50 0.27 -1.36
CA GLY A 776 -20.24 0.95 -1.08
C GLY A 776 -18.98 0.07 -1.17
N GLY A 777 -19.13 -1.26 -1.36
CA GLY A 777 -18.02 -2.20 -1.45
C GLY A 777 -17.37 -2.32 -2.82
N GLY A 778 -18.07 -1.94 -3.88
CA GLY A 778 -17.63 -2.10 -5.27
C GLY A 778 -16.80 -0.93 -5.83
N GLY A 779 -16.15 -0.13 -4.99
CA GLY A 779 -15.32 1.00 -5.43
C GLY A 779 -16.09 1.97 -6.32
N PHE A 780 -15.57 2.27 -7.50
CA PHE A 780 -16.21 3.18 -8.46
C PHE A 780 -17.60 2.72 -8.93
N ALA A 781 -17.89 1.41 -8.87
CA ALA A 781 -19.19 0.87 -9.22
C ALA A 781 -20.27 1.11 -8.16
N SER A 782 -19.88 1.48 -6.95
CA SER A 782 -20.79 1.66 -5.82
C SER A 782 -21.60 2.95 -5.89
N ARG A 783 -22.79 2.92 -5.30
CA ARG A 783 -23.67 4.10 -5.25
C ARG A 783 -23.07 5.25 -4.45
N PHE A 784 -22.40 4.95 -3.35
CA PHE A 784 -21.73 5.99 -2.58
C PHE A 784 -20.71 6.75 -3.42
N THR A 785 -19.84 6.06 -4.14
CA THR A 785 -18.83 6.69 -4.99
C THR A 785 -19.47 7.45 -6.15
N GLN A 786 -20.45 6.85 -6.82
CA GLN A 786 -21.14 7.49 -7.95
C GLN A 786 -21.86 8.79 -7.54
N GLU A 787 -22.44 8.85 -6.34
CA GLU A 787 -23.17 10.03 -5.91
C GLU A 787 -22.27 11.09 -5.26
N LEU A 788 -21.40 10.71 -4.29
CA LEU A 788 -20.61 11.68 -3.53
C LEU A 788 -19.36 12.15 -4.29
N ARG A 789 -18.64 11.25 -4.96
CA ARG A 789 -17.44 11.58 -5.73
C ARG A 789 -17.81 12.04 -7.13
N GLU A 790 -18.39 11.13 -7.93
CA GLU A 790 -18.66 11.40 -9.35
C GLU A 790 -19.79 12.41 -9.57
N GLY A 791 -20.83 12.35 -8.75
CA GLY A 791 -21.97 13.26 -8.84
C GLY A 791 -21.72 14.64 -8.25
N LYS A 792 -21.13 14.71 -7.05
CA LYS A 792 -21.01 15.96 -6.27
C LYS A 792 -19.59 16.49 -6.11
N GLY A 793 -18.56 15.69 -6.27
CA GLY A 793 -17.17 16.09 -5.99
C GLY A 793 -16.93 16.47 -4.51
N TYR A 794 -17.66 15.86 -3.58
CA TYR A 794 -17.55 16.15 -2.15
C TYR A 794 -16.36 15.46 -1.49
N THR A 795 -15.92 14.35 -2.04
CA THR A 795 -14.87 13.49 -1.52
C THR A 795 -13.95 13.00 -2.64
N TYR A 796 -12.75 12.59 -2.26
CA TYR A 796 -11.87 11.76 -3.11
C TYR A 796 -12.35 10.31 -3.14
N GLY A 797 -12.87 9.78 -2.02
CA GLY A 797 -13.38 8.42 -1.93
C GLY A 797 -14.30 8.18 -0.75
N ILE A 798 -15.23 7.28 -0.94
CA ILE A 798 -16.15 6.77 0.09
C ILE A 798 -16.37 5.29 -0.15
N GLY A 799 -16.42 4.53 0.93
CA GLY A 799 -16.70 3.10 0.87
C GLY A 799 -17.46 2.61 2.08
N SER A 800 -18.01 1.39 1.97
CA SER A 800 -18.58 0.67 3.09
C SER A 800 -18.16 -0.80 3.07
N GLY A 801 -18.09 -1.42 4.24
CA GLY A 801 -17.71 -2.82 4.38
C GLY A 801 -18.19 -3.44 5.69
N PHE A 802 -18.34 -4.76 5.66
CA PHE A 802 -18.43 -5.58 6.84
C PHE A 802 -17.03 -6.07 7.18
N SER A 803 -16.72 -6.14 8.45
CA SER A 803 -15.55 -6.84 8.95
C SER A 803 -15.97 -7.71 10.12
N GLY A 804 -15.43 -8.91 10.19
CA GLY A 804 -15.73 -9.85 11.24
C GLY A 804 -14.54 -10.75 11.50
N SER A 805 -14.70 -11.60 12.46
CA SER A 805 -13.85 -12.72 12.79
C SER A 805 -14.76 -13.80 13.36
N ASP A 806 -14.31 -14.65 14.25
CA ASP A 806 -15.18 -15.49 15.09
C ASP A 806 -16.05 -14.69 16.06
N ILE A 807 -15.73 -13.43 16.32
CA ILE A 807 -16.57 -12.48 17.06
C ILE A 807 -17.19 -11.42 16.14
N ALA A 808 -18.27 -10.79 16.63
CA ALA A 808 -18.98 -9.77 15.86
C ALA A 808 -18.06 -8.58 15.54
N GLY A 809 -18.00 -8.22 14.27
CA GLY A 809 -17.31 -7.04 13.75
C GLY A 809 -18.27 -6.00 13.21
N PRO A 810 -17.79 -4.79 12.90
CA PRO A 810 -18.63 -3.69 12.47
C PRO A 810 -19.00 -3.74 10.98
N PHE A 811 -20.15 -3.14 10.67
CA PHE A 811 -20.40 -2.51 9.38
C PHE A 811 -19.99 -1.05 9.47
N VAL A 812 -19.17 -0.57 8.54
CA VAL A 812 -18.63 0.80 8.55
C VAL A 812 -18.77 1.44 7.17
N ILE A 813 -19.23 2.69 7.16
CA ILE A 813 -19.15 3.63 6.02
C ILE A 813 -18.09 4.66 6.39
N SER A 814 -17.11 4.91 5.53
CA SER A 814 -16.00 5.83 5.79
C SER A 814 -15.70 6.73 4.62
N SER A 815 -15.45 8.03 4.89
CA SER A 815 -15.07 9.03 3.89
C SER A 815 -14.35 10.22 4.52
N GLY A 816 -13.39 10.80 3.78
CA GLY A 816 -12.89 12.16 4.04
C GLY A 816 -13.61 13.14 3.13
N VAL A 817 -14.28 14.15 3.68
CA VAL A 817 -15.02 15.14 2.92
C VAL A 817 -14.54 16.55 3.22
N ARG A 818 -14.64 17.47 2.27
CA ARG A 818 -14.31 18.88 2.51
C ARG A 818 -15.18 19.43 3.64
N THR A 819 -14.59 20.18 4.58
CA THR A 819 -15.27 20.69 5.80
C THR A 819 -16.61 21.36 5.50
N ASN A 820 -16.71 22.23 4.51
CA ASN A 820 -17.93 22.99 4.22
C ASN A 820 -19.08 22.17 3.59
N VAL A 821 -18.86 20.88 3.27
CA VAL A 821 -19.89 19.95 2.77
C VAL A 821 -20.12 18.74 3.70
N THR A 822 -19.67 18.85 4.95
CA THR A 822 -19.81 17.79 5.96
C THR A 822 -21.26 17.36 6.14
N TYR A 823 -22.16 18.31 6.37
CA TYR A 823 -23.59 18.03 6.52
C TYR A 823 -24.19 17.47 5.22
N GLU A 824 -23.92 18.09 4.08
CA GLU A 824 -24.41 17.64 2.78
C GLU A 824 -24.01 16.22 2.44
N SER A 825 -22.77 15.86 2.78
CA SER A 825 -22.25 14.51 2.57
C SER A 825 -22.94 13.49 3.49
N ALA A 826 -23.07 13.80 4.79
CA ALA A 826 -23.77 12.94 5.74
C ALA A 826 -25.26 12.77 5.38
N ALA A 827 -25.93 13.85 4.96
CA ALA A 827 -27.32 13.81 4.51
C ALA A 827 -27.50 12.95 3.26
N LEU A 828 -26.58 13.05 2.30
CA LEU A 828 -26.61 12.24 1.07
C LEU A 828 -26.35 10.76 1.37
N VAL A 829 -25.42 10.43 2.26
CA VAL A 829 -25.22 9.04 2.73
C VAL A 829 -26.50 8.50 3.34
N LYS A 830 -27.16 9.27 4.20
CA LYS A 830 -28.45 8.89 4.81
C LYS A 830 -29.51 8.63 3.74
N GLU A 831 -29.68 9.55 2.77
CA GLU A 831 -30.63 9.43 1.68
C GLU A 831 -30.38 8.15 0.85
N ILE A 832 -29.11 7.87 0.49
CA ILE A 832 -28.75 6.66 -0.25
C ILE A 832 -29.13 5.41 0.54
N LEU A 833 -28.83 5.33 1.84
CA LEU A 833 -29.16 4.20 2.69
C LEU A 833 -30.69 3.98 2.75
N GLU A 834 -31.47 5.06 2.91
CA GLU A 834 -32.94 4.97 2.94
C GLU A 834 -33.53 4.47 1.63
N GLN A 835 -32.96 4.89 0.50
CA GLN A 835 -33.46 4.56 -0.83
C GLN A 835 -32.97 3.20 -1.35
N TYR A 836 -31.79 2.74 -0.90
CA TYR A 836 -31.09 1.59 -1.47
C TYR A 836 -31.96 0.32 -1.54
N PRO A 837 -32.71 -0.10 -0.49
CA PRO A 837 -33.54 -1.29 -0.57
C PRO A 837 -34.63 -1.24 -1.65
N GLY A 838 -35.12 -0.04 -1.99
CA GLY A 838 -36.18 0.16 -2.99
C GLY A 838 -35.66 0.43 -4.40
N THR A 839 -34.38 0.78 -4.54
CA THR A 839 -33.78 1.19 -5.82
C THR A 839 -32.78 0.18 -6.39
N PHE A 840 -32.48 -0.87 -5.69
CA PHE A 840 -31.64 -1.97 -6.21
C PHE A 840 -32.41 -2.74 -7.29
N THR A 841 -31.83 -2.87 -8.47
CA THR A 841 -32.47 -3.41 -9.68
C THR A 841 -31.95 -4.81 -10.01
N GLU A 842 -32.63 -5.50 -10.96
CA GLU A 842 -32.15 -6.75 -11.53
C GLU A 842 -30.82 -6.58 -12.27
N GLU A 843 -30.62 -5.45 -12.98
CA GLU A 843 -29.35 -5.11 -13.62
C GLU A 843 -28.22 -4.96 -12.59
N ASP A 844 -28.48 -4.36 -11.43
CA ASP A 844 -27.52 -4.29 -10.33
C ASP A 844 -27.13 -5.69 -9.83
N LEU A 845 -28.10 -6.61 -9.76
CA LEU A 845 -27.85 -8.00 -9.38
C LEU A 845 -26.99 -8.71 -10.42
N GLU A 846 -27.33 -8.63 -11.71
CA GLU A 846 -26.56 -9.24 -12.79
C GLU A 846 -25.11 -8.76 -12.81
N ASN A 847 -24.89 -7.45 -12.65
CA ASN A 847 -23.56 -6.86 -12.57
C ASN A 847 -22.78 -7.35 -11.33
N THR A 848 -23.43 -7.39 -10.17
CA THR A 848 -22.83 -7.89 -8.93
C THR A 848 -22.42 -9.35 -9.05
N GLN A 849 -23.32 -10.20 -9.56
CA GLN A 849 -23.04 -11.63 -9.78
C GLN A 849 -21.91 -11.82 -10.78
N SER A 850 -21.95 -11.12 -11.92
CA SER A 850 -20.91 -11.19 -12.94
C SER A 850 -19.54 -10.83 -12.37
N PHE A 851 -19.45 -9.73 -11.63
CA PHE A 851 -18.19 -9.29 -11.04
C PHE A 851 -17.65 -10.29 -10.02
N LEU A 852 -18.46 -10.68 -9.03
CA LEU A 852 -18.02 -11.55 -7.94
C LEU A 852 -17.60 -12.95 -8.42
N LEU A 853 -18.30 -13.51 -9.42
CA LEU A 853 -17.93 -14.79 -10.01
C LEU A 853 -16.65 -14.70 -10.83
N LYS A 854 -16.50 -13.65 -11.65
CA LYS A 854 -15.34 -13.51 -12.53
C LYS A 854 -14.08 -13.08 -11.77
N SER A 855 -14.22 -12.30 -10.71
CA SER A 855 -13.08 -11.83 -9.89
C SER A 855 -12.33 -12.98 -9.19
N ASN A 856 -12.93 -14.14 -9.06
CA ASN A 856 -12.27 -15.33 -8.52
C ASN A 856 -11.05 -15.78 -9.36
N ALA A 857 -10.99 -15.45 -10.65
CA ALA A 857 -9.83 -15.73 -11.49
C ALA A 857 -8.51 -15.09 -10.98
N ARG A 858 -8.59 -13.95 -10.23
CA ARG A 858 -7.44 -13.24 -9.67
C ARG A 858 -7.12 -13.65 -8.23
N ARG A 859 -7.98 -14.47 -7.61
CA ARG A 859 -7.97 -14.71 -6.16
C ARG A 859 -6.72 -15.43 -5.66
N PHE A 860 -6.04 -16.15 -6.52
CA PHE A 860 -4.91 -17.00 -6.16
C PHE A 860 -3.61 -16.62 -6.89
N GLU A 861 -3.51 -15.42 -7.42
CA GLU A 861 -2.37 -14.99 -8.23
C GLU A 861 -1.07 -14.95 -7.41
N THR A 862 -1.07 -14.30 -6.24
CA THR A 862 0.15 -14.10 -5.45
C THR A 862 0.30 -15.14 -4.31
N LEU A 863 1.53 -15.31 -3.79
CA LEU A 863 1.78 -16.14 -2.60
C LEU A 863 0.97 -15.65 -1.41
N GLY A 864 0.95 -14.32 -1.17
CA GLY A 864 0.17 -13.72 -0.08
C GLY A 864 -1.33 -13.95 -0.23
N ALA A 865 -1.89 -13.96 -1.45
CA ALA A 865 -3.30 -14.28 -1.68
C ALA A 865 -3.62 -15.75 -1.34
N LYS A 866 -2.69 -16.66 -1.64
CA LYS A 866 -2.78 -18.08 -1.26
C LYS A 866 -2.62 -18.26 0.26
N LEU A 867 -1.73 -17.48 0.88
CA LEU A 867 -1.56 -17.47 2.34
C LEU A 867 -2.85 -17.03 3.06
N ASN A 868 -3.47 -15.94 2.63
CA ASN A 868 -4.77 -15.49 3.14
C ASN A 868 -5.89 -16.54 2.97
N MET A 869 -5.83 -17.36 1.92
CA MET A 869 -6.75 -18.49 1.76
C MET A 869 -6.57 -19.51 2.89
N LEU A 870 -5.34 -19.85 3.25
CA LEU A 870 -5.02 -20.78 4.34
C LEU A 870 -5.45 -20.21 5.69
N GLU A 871 -5.18 -18.93 5.95
CA GLU A 871 -5.63 -18.21 7.15
C GLU A 871 -7.15 -18.31 7.33
N ASN A 872 -7.93 -18.09 6.26
CA ASN A 872 -9.38 -18.21 6.32
C ASN A 872 -9.84 -19.65 6.59
N ILE A 873 -9.16 -20.65 6.03
CA ILE A 873 -9.47 -22.07 6.24
C ILE A 873 -9.26 -22.42 7.72
N SER A 874 -8.11 -22.08 8.31
CA SER A 874 -7.78 -22.41 9.71
C SER A 874 -8.61 -21.59 10.70
N ALA A 875 -8.77 -20.27 10.48
CA ALA A 875 -9.47 -19.39 11.40
C ALA A 875 -10.96 -19.73 11.55
N TYR A 876 -11.62 -20.13 10.46
CA TYR A 876 -13.07 -20.36 10.43
C TYR A 876 -13.48 -21.82 10.24
N GLY A 877 -12.53 -22.74 10.13
CA GLY A 877 -12.80 -24.15 9.85
C GLY A 877 -13.47 -24.38 8.48
N TRP A 878 -13.17 -23.53 7.50
CA TRP A 878 -13.75 -23.66 6.16
C TRP A 878 -13.05 -24.78 5.38
N SER A 879 -13.82 -25.42 4.50
CA SER A 879 -13.22 -26.39 3.58
C SER A 879 -12.35 -25.69 2.53
N PRO A 880 -11.32 -26.35 1.99
CA PRO A 880 -10.46 -25.76 0.94
C PRO A 880 -11.22 -25.26 -0.31
N ASP A 881 -12.42 -25.76 -0.54
CA ASP A 881 -13.29 -25.35 -1.64
C ASP A 881 -14.33 -24.27 -1.27
N TYR A 882 -14.18 -23.60 -0.12
CA TYR A 882 -15.14 -22.58 0.36
C TYR A 882 -15.44 -21.50 -0.68
N ILE A 883 -14.49 -21.19 -1.57
CA ILE A 883 -14.71 -20.25 -2.67
C ILE A 883 -15.81 -20.74 -3.62
N LYS A 884 -15.86 -22.03 -3.93
CA LYS A 884 -16.94 -22.60 -4.75
C LYS A 884 -18.28 -22.53 -4.04
N GLN A 885 -18.29 -22.70 -2.72
CA GLN A 885 -19.52 -22.54 -1.93
C GLN A 885 -20.01 -21.09 -1.94
N ARG A 886 -19.09 -20.11 -1.85
CA ARG A 886 -19.39 -18.67 -2.01
C ARG A 886 -19.92 -18.36 -3.42
N GLU A 887 -19.37 -18.98 -4.46
CA GLU A 887 -19.94 -18.86 -5.82
C GLU A 887 -21.40 -19.32 -5.89
N GLU A 888 -21.75 -20.43 -5.24
CA GLU A 888 -23.12 -20.90 -5.21
C GLU A 888 -24.04 -19.92 -4.46
N VAL A 889 -23.58 -19.29 -3.39
CA VAL A 889 -24.33 -18.21 -2.73
C VAL A 889 -24.58 -17.06 -3.72
N VAL A 890 -23.56 -16.59 -4.43
CA VAL A 890 -23.68 -15.51 -5.41
C VAL A 890 -24.65 -15.88 -6.53
N LYS A 891 -24.55 -17.07 -7.12
CA LYS A 891 -25.43 -17.56 -8.19
C LYS A 891 -26.89 -17.64 -7.79
N ASN A 892 -27.16 -17.97 -6.51
CA ASN A 892 -28.50 -18.12 -5.97
C ASN A 892 -29.06 -16.86 -5.32
N MET A 893 -28.29 -15.74 -5.30
CA MET A 893 -28.78 -14.47 -4.78
C MET A 893 -29.89 -13.91 -5.67
N THR A 894 -30.94 -13.36 -5.06
CA THR A 894 -32.03 -12.71 -5.78
C THR A 894 -32.14 -11.24 -5.39
N GLN A 895 -32.81 -10.44 -6.23
CA GLN A 895 -33.06 -9.04 -5.96
C GLN A 895 -33.81 -8.85 -4.63
N GLU A 896 -34.80 -9.68 -4.34
CA GLU A 896 -35.58 -9.62 -3.10
C GLU A 896 -34.72 -9.91 -1.88
N ARG A 897 -33.76 -10.87 -1.99
CA ARG A 897 -32.83 -11.18 -0.89
C ARG A 897 -31.87 -10.03 -0.63
N ILE A 898 -31.33 -9.39 -1.67
CA ILE A 898 -30.48 -8.19 -1.53
C ILE A 898 -31.26 -7.07 -0.85
N GLN A 899 -32.51 -6.80 -1.27
CA GLN A 899 -33.37 -5.79 -0.68
C GLN A 899 -33.72 -6.07 0.79
N GLU A 900 -33.91 -7.35 1.17
CA GLU A 900 -34.11 -7.78 2.54
C GLU A 900 -32.86 -7.52 3.41
N LEU A 901 -31.68 -7.97 2.93
CA LEU A 901 -30.40 -7.74 3.61
C LEU A 901 -30.13 -6.23 3.77
N ALA A 902 -30.40 -5.43 2.76
CA ALA A 902 -30.24 -3.97 2.83
C ALA A 902 -31.14 -3.33 3.90
N ARG A 903 -32.42 -3.74 4.00
CA ARG A 903 -33.31 -3.26 5.07
C ARG A 903 -32.83 -3.65 6.46
N THR A 904 -32.17 -4.81 6.59
CA THR A 904 -31.68 -5.34 7.85
C THR A 904 -30.37 -4.67 8.25
N TYR A 905 -29.39 -4.61 7.33
CA TYR A 905 -28.00 -4.27 7.65
C TYR A 905 -27.56 -2.88 7.18
N ALA A 906 -28.28 -2.22 6.29
CA ALA A 906 -27.97 -0.86 5.83
C ALA A 906 -29.01 0.19 6.33
N ASN A 907 -29.47 0.04 7.57
CA ASN A 907 -30.50 0.89 8.15
C ASN A 907 -29.89 2.14 8.80
N PRO A 908 -30.12 3.37 8.28
CA PRO A 908 -29.52 4.60 8.81
C PRO A 908 -30.01 5.00 10.20
N ASP A 909 -31.16 4.46 10.65
CA ASP A 909 -31.77 4.81 11.95
C ASP A 909 -31.18 4.05 13.15
N LYS A 910 -30.20 3.16 12.91
CA LYS A 910 -29.60 2.30 13.94
C LYS A 910 -28.07 2.34 13.89
N MET A 911 -27.50 3.47 13.53
CA MET A 911 -26.05 3.62 13.38
C MET A 911 -25.50 4.70 14.33
N ILE A 912 -24.22 4.55 14.66
CA ILE A 912 -23.38 5.59 15.20
C ILE A 912 -22.96 6.48 14.03
N TRP A 913 -23.20 7.78 14.13
CA TRP A 913 -22.80 8.77 13.13
C TRP A 913 -21.67 9.61 13.71
N LEU A 914 -20.42 9.19 13.54
CA LEU A 914 -19.25 9.90 14.02
C LEU A 914 -18.71 10.84 12.93
N VAL A 915 -18.47 12.09 13.31
CA VAL A 915 -17.79 13.11 12.51
C VAL A 915 -16.58 13.63 13.29
N VAL A 916 -15.40 13.62 12.64
CA VAL A 916 -14.17 14.22 13.18
C VAL A 916 -13.80 15.41 12.30
N GLY A 917 -13.78 16.62 12.87
CA GLY A 917 -13.56 17.84 12.09
C GLY A 917 -13.68 19.10 12.92
N ASP A 918 -13.85 20.26 12.30
CA ASP A 918 -13.97 21.55 12.99
C ASP A 918 -15.37 21.76 13.57
N ALA A 919 -15.54 21.53 14.87
CA ALA A 919 -16.82 21.63 15.57
C ALA A 919 -17.43 23.03 15.49
N LYS A 920 -16.59 24.06 15.58
CA LYS A 920 -17.03 25.46 15.54
C LYS A 920 -17.86 25.80 14.31
N THR A 921 -17.58 25.15 13.20
CA THR A 921 -18.23 25.48 11.90
C THR A 921 -19.19 24.42 11.43
N GLN A 922 -19.07 23.16 11.86
CA GLN A 922 -19.82 22.04 11.27
C GLN A 922 -20.79 21.35 12.25
N MET A 923 -20.49 21.34 13.56
CA MET A 923 -21.25 20.51 14.51
C MET A 923 -22.74 20.85 14.54
N ASP A 924 -23.12 22.12 14.71
CA ASP A 924 -24.53 22.55 14.83
C ASP A 924 -25.37 22.21 13.57
N ARG A 925 -24.74 22.16 12.39
CA ARG A 925 -25.44 21.84 11.14
C ARG A 925 -25.93 20.39 11.10
N LEU A 926 -25.28 19.49 11.81
CA LEU A 926 -25.59 18.06 11.81
C LEU A 926 -26.88 17.72 12.57
N GLU A 927 -27.44 18.64 13.38
CA GLU A 927 -28.77 18.48 13.96
C GLU A 927 -29.84 18.29 12.86
N GLN A 928 -29.63 18.89 11.68
CA GLN A 928 -30.52 18.77 10.53
C GLN A 928 -30.62 17.34 9.95
N LEU A 929 -29.76 16.41 10.35
CA LEU A 929 -29.89 14.99 10.02
C LEU A 929 -31.11 14.34 10.69
N GLY A 930 -31.67 14.98 11.73
CA GLY A 930 -32.87 14.51 12.43
C GLY A 930 -32.62 13.44 13.49
N PHE A 931 -31.35 13.23 13.89
CA PHE A 931 -30.96 12.27 14.93
C PHE A 931 -30.77 12.92 16.32
N GLY A 932 -31.22 14.17 16.47
CA GLY A 932 -31.06 14.97 17.68
C GLY A 932 -29.82 15.86 17.65
N GLU A 933 -29.57 16.54 18.81
CA GLU A 933 -28.40 17.40 18.99
C GLU A 933 -27.11 16.58 18.95
N PRO A 934 -26.09 16.98 18.18
CA PRO A 934 -24.81 16.28 18.13
C PRO A 934 -24.09 16.30 19.48
N ILE A 935 -23.46 15.20 19.85
CA ILE A 935 -22.75 15.00 21.11
C ILE A 935 -21.25 15.25 20.87
N LEU A 936 -20.66 16.22 21.58
CA LEU A 936 -19.22 16.49 21.53
C LEU A 936 -18.45 15.44 22.36
N VAL A 937 -17.72 14.54 21.68
CA VAL A 937 -17.05 13.41 22.35
C VAL A 937 -15.70 13.73 22.97
N ASN A 938 -15.04 14.85 22.58
CA ASN A 938 -13.83 15.31 23.28
C ASN A 938 -14.06 15.54 24.79
N GLU A 939 -15.31 15.82 25.19
CA GLU A 939 -15.69 15.97 26.59
C GLU A 939 -16.15 14.65 27.22
N TYR A 940 -16.58 13.70 26.40
CA TYR A 940 -17.12 12.41 26.80
C TYR A 940 -16.02 11.43 27.25
N PHE A 941 -14.86 11.45 26.58
CA PHE A 941 -13.71 10.58 26.83
C PHE A 941 -12.57 11.33 27.56
N LYS A 942 -12.87 12.12 28.58
CA LYS A 942 -11.90 13.01 29.23
C LYS A 942 -10.88 12.36 30.15
N GLU A 943 -10.96 11.08 30.45
CA GLU A 943 -10.04 10.42 31.37
C GLU A 943 -9.49 9.15 30.76
N GLY A 944 -8.32 9.23 30.15
CA GLY A 944 -7.61 8.05 29.63
C GLY A 944 -6.82 8.28 28.33
N ASN A 945 -6.24 9.48 28.19
CA ASN A 945 -5.23 9.70 27.13
C ASN A 945 -3.88 9.31 27.63
#